data_69e838965b3d8845f9e89b54a3ec6c2e
#
_entry.id   69e838965b3d8845f9e89b54a3ec6c2e
#
_cell.length_a   1.000
_cell.length_b   1.000
_cell.length_c   1.000
_cell.angle_alpha   90.00
_cell.angle_beta   90.00
_cell.angle_gamma   90.00
#
_symmetry.space_group_name_H-M   'P 1'
#
loop_
_entity.id
_entity.type
_entity.pdbx_description
1 polymer ?
#
loop_
_entity_poly.entity_id
_entity_poly.type
_entity_poly.pdbx_seq_one_letter_code
_entity_poly.pdbx_strand_id
1 'polypeptide(L)'
;MSPRNMSFLRRAGVTAAAAGALVAAPVAVIPAVAAPDGSGVVINEVYARGGSANQPFTHKFVELYNPTDAPVNLAGLSLQYRAATASGSSNNTVPLSGTIAAGGHFLVSGGSNGGVGEAVPEVDLVAGALNPSGTTGTVALVRAASAVTLPTGNVAGNAQIVDLIGYGTSNTFEGAVAATTGTNATPLSWSRTAFADTDNNAADFTMGAPTPQGSGSDGDDETVEATIAEIQGTGAASPLVGRTVVTRGVVTAAYPTGNFDGVYLQTPGTGADLTGHDASDGIFVFSGDLAQQAEVGQYLEVTGEVSEFGTLTEITADEWAVLDEPADPVVPAAIALPATDAGREVFEGMLVAPQGEYTVTDTFDTNRFGSVGLAAGTEPLVQPSETANPVTDRAAFDAVAAGNAARAVTLDDGSSWDYTNFNQPYHQTPIPYLSLENPVRVGAAVTFTDPVILDYRFQWNFQPTTQVTGTNGAAPATFENTREAAPEQVGGDIQLAFFNVLNYFTTTGDEVAGCRYFSDRVGDPVTVRDRCDPRGAAEDEDLERQQAKIVAAINALDAEVVALAEIENSFIFTGSRDTALSHLVDALNADAGAGTWAYVPSPANVPAAEDIIRNAFIYKTKRVAPVGQSQILVGDAAFANAREPLAQAFRALNPGGQPKGPEFVVIANHFKSKGSGVGPGNDVDEGQGLSNADRVKQAEALVAFAAQYRATPVFLVGDFNSYTEEDPLVVLGDAGYTNIGQTRTEEDTYSFDGLVGSLDHVFANQAATKLVTGADIWNINAGESVGLEYSRHNYNVTNLYDASPFRSSDHDPVIVGLDVLPGKAPDHAWEKGGKG
;
A
#
# COMPACT_ATOMS: atom_id res chain seq x y z
N MET A 1 -6.54 10.79 9.70
CA MET A 1 -5.16 10.24 9.84
C MET A 1 -4.21 11.08 9.00
N SER A 2 -3.15 11.61 9.57
CA SER A 2 -2.14 12.34 8.79
C SER A 2 -1.49 11.36 7.82
N PRO A 3 -1.34 11.66 6.52
CA PRO A 3 -0.58 10.81 5.60
C PRO A 3 0.88 10.83 6.04
N ARG A 4 1.28 9.83 6.79
CA ARG A 4 2.68 9.58 7.07
C ARG A 4 3.33 9.05 5.81
N ASN A 5 4.52 9.56 5.48
CA ASN A 5 5.42 8.98 4.50
C ASN A 5 5.42 7.46 4.62
N MET A 6 4.63 6.79 3.81
CA MET A 6 4.82 5.37 3.57
C MET A 6 6.05 5.25 2.67
N SER A 7 7.21 5.06 3.30
CA SER A 7 8.29 4.36 2.65
C SER A 7 7.77 2.95 2.38
N PHE A 8 7.85 2.51 1.15
CA PHE A 8 7.52 1.16 0.69
C PHE A 8 7.94 0.10 1.71
N LEU A 9 6.99 -0.41 2.48
CA LEU A 9 7.17 -1.64 3.22
C LEU A 9 6.97 -2.78 2.22
N ARG A 10 8.07 -3.38 1.81
CA ARG A 10 8.08 -4.64 1.07
C ARG A 10 7.22 -5.65 1.83
N ARG A 11 6.14 -6.09 1.22
CA ARG A 11 5.41 -7.27 1.70
C ARG A 11 6.38 -8.45 1.69
N ALA A 12 6.74 -8.92 2.86
CA ALA A 12 7.35 -10.22 2.99
C ALA A 12 6.24 -11.25 2.76
N GLY A 13 6.19 -11.86 1.60
CA GLY A 13 5.31 -12.97 1.32
C GLY A 13 5.61 -14.12 2.28
N VAL A 14 4.68 -14.44 3.15
CA VAL A 14 4.72 -15.67 3.95
C VAL A 14 4.23 -16.80 3.03
N THR A 15 5.16 -17.54 2.44
CA THR A 15 4.86 -18.79 1.75
C THR A 15 4.50 -19.86 2.78
N ALA A 16 3.22 -20.14 2.95
CA ALA A 16 2.76 -21.33 3.67
C ALA A 16 3.01 -22.55 2.79
N ALA A 17 3.97 -23.39 3.19
CA ALA A 17 4.27 -24.66 2.54
C ALA A 17 3.15 -25.68 2.82
N ALA A 18 2.30 -25.94 1.82
CA ALA A 18 1.43 -27.12 1.83
C ALA A 18 2.25 -28.34 1.38
N ALA A 19 2.43 -29.30 2.27
CA ALA A 19 3.14 -30.55 2.02
C ALA A 19 2.31 -31.48 1.09
N GLY A 20 2.59 -31.45 -0.21
CA GLY A 20 2.20 -32.47 -1.17
C GLY A 20 3.44 -33.27 -1.57
N ALA A 21 3.50 -34.53 -1.18
CA ALA A 21 4.63 -35.40 -1.52
C ALA A 21 4.57 -35.82 -3.00
N LEU A 22 5.32 -35.13 -3.86
CA LEU A 22 5.80 -35.69 -5.13
C LEU A 22 7.27 -36.04 -4.97
N VAL A 23 7.59 -37.29 -5.24
CA VAL A 23 8.99 -37.76 -5.27
C VAL A 23 9.63 -37.20 -6.52
N ALA A 24 10.26 -36.04 -6.40
CA ALA A 24 11.24 -35.54 -7.37
C ALA A 24 12.64 -35.97 -6.92
N ALA A 25 13.43 -36.45 -7.84
CA ALA A 25 14.83 -36.79 -7.59
C ALA A 25 15.55 -35.54 -7.04
N PRO A 26 16.47 -35.65 -6.06
CA PRO A 26 17.14 -34.50 -5.54
C PRO A 26 18.07 -33.93 -6.60
N VAL A 27 17.73 -32.73 -7.12
CA VAL A 27 18.76 -31.83 -7.65
C VAL A 27 19.60 -31.46 -6.45
N ALA A 28 20.85 -31.90 -6.44
CA ALA A 28 21.80 -31.56 -5.39
C ALA A 28 21.99 -30.04 -5.40
N VAL A 29 21.35 -29.31 -4.48
CA VAL A 29 21.73 -27.94 -4.15
C VAL A 29 23.10 -28.06 -3.49
N ILE A 30 24.15 -27.81 -4.26
CA ILE A 30 25.52 -27.71 -3.74
C ILE A 30 25.52 -26.42 -2.91
N PRO A 31 25.76 -26.46 -1.60
CA PRO A 31 25.93 -25.23 -0.84
C PRO A 31 27.16 -24.50 -1.39
N ALA A 32 27.03 -23.22 -1.73
CA ALA A 32 28.12 -22.35 -2.10
C ALA A 32 29.08 -22.25 -0.89
N VAL A 33 30.07 -23.09 -0.85
CA VAL A 33 31.18 -23.06 0.11
C VAL A 33 32.39 -22.58 -0.67
N ALA A 34 32.87 -21.36 -0.45
CA ALA A 34 34.25 -21.09 -0.76
C ALA A 34 35.08 -21.92 0.22
N ALA A 35 35.88 -22.77 -0.31
CA ALA A 35 36.84 -23.53 0.44
C ALA A 35 38.14 -23.46 -0.33
N PRO A 36 39.31 -23.65 0.31
CA PRO A 36 40.63 -23.64 -0.35
C PRO A 36 40.79 -24.61 -1.53
N ASP A 37 39.75 -25.41 -1.78
CA ASP A 37 39.66 -26.36 -2.89
C ASP A 37 38.95 -25.83 -4.15
N GLY A 38 38.54 -24.54 -4.15
CA GLY A 38 37.82 -23.91 -5.28
C GLY A 38 36.36 -24.34 -5.44
N SER A 39 35.73 -24.84 -4.37
CA SER A 39 34.37 -25.41 -4.42
C SER A 39 33.23 -24.39 -4.31
N GLY A 40 33.47 -23.09 -4.50
CA GLY A 40 32.43 -22.09 -4.37
C GLY A 40 32.79 -20.72 -4.95
N VAL A 41 31.82 -19.80 -4.93
CA VAL A 41 31.97 -18.42 -5.42
C VAL A 41 33.00 -17.67 -4.58
N VAL A 42 33.90 -16.95 -5.22
CA VAL A 42 34.93 -16.12 -4.59
C VAL A 42 34.77 -14.64 -4.95
N ILE A 43 35.26 -13.76 -4.09
CA ILE A 43 35.47 -12.34 -4.43
C ILE A 43 36.71 -12.27 -5.31
N ASN A 44 36.55 -11.92 -6.57
CA ASN A 44 37.63 -11.86 -7.54
C ASN A 44 38.34 -10.51 -7.55
N GLU A 45 37.57 -9.42 -7.58
CA GLU A 45 38.14 -8.08 -7.62
C GLU A 45 37.38 -7.11 -6.70
N VAL A 46 38.10 -6.21 -6.01
CA VAL A 46 37.53 -5.10 -5.24
C VAL A 46 38.14 -3.77 -5.68
N TYR A 47 37.37 -2.95 -6.34
CA TYR A 47 37.75 -1.60 -6.72
C TYR A 47 37.04 -0.59 -5.84
N ALA A 48 37.69 0.01 -4.89
CA ALA A 48 37.13 0.85 -3.86
C ALA A 48 37.44 2.36 -4.01
N ARG A 49 38.00 2.78 -5.15
CA ARG A 49 38.49 4.16 -5.37
C ARG A 49 37.70 4.95 -6.41
N GLY A 50 36.63 4.37 -6.96
CA GLY A 50 35.79 4.98 -8.00
C GLY A 50 35.37 6.41 -7.72
N GLY A 51 35.39 7.24 -8.75
CA GLY A 51 35.04 8.66 -8.68
C GLY A 51 36.08 9.60 -8.10
N SER A 52 37.18 9.09 -7.51
CA SER A 52 38.30 9.92 -7.02
C SER A 52 39.15 10.44 -8.17
N ALA A 53 40.04 11.42 -7.91
CA ALA A 53 40.93 11.95 -8.91
C ALA A 53 41.76 10.84 -9.59
N ASN A 54 41.92 10.92 -10.91
CA ASN A 54 42.67 9.99 -11.77
C ASN A 54 42.13 8.55 -11.82
N GLN A 55 40.88 8.32 -11.40
CA GLN A 55 40.26 7.00 -11.46
C GLN A 55 39.66 6.72 -12.85
N PRO A 56 39.76 5.47 -13.38
CA PRO A 56 39.16 5.11 -14.65
C PRO A 56 37.65 5.03 -14.58
N PHE A 57 37.07 4.65 -13.43
CA PHE A 57 35.64 4.48 -13.27
C PHE A 57 35.03 5.40 -12.20
N THR A 58 33.78 5.86 -12.45
CA THR A 58 33.02 6.75 -11.54
C THR A 58 32.59 6.02 -10.28
N HIS A 59 32.27 4.74 -10.37
CA HIS A 59 31.74 3.94 -9.25
C HIS A 59 32.75 2.91 -8.78
N LYS A 60 32.67 2.54 -7.53
CA LYS A 60 33.33 1.39 -6.94
C LYS A 60 32.64 0.12 -7.43
N PHE A 61 33.36 -1.02 -7.39
CA PHE A 61 32.72 -2.30 -7.67
C PHE A 61 33.33 -3.43 -6.85
N VAL A 62 32.57 -4.52 -6.76
CA VAL A 62 33.04 -5.83 -6.29
C VAL A 62 32.63 -6.85 -7.31
N GLU A 63 33.60 -7.61 -7.81
CA GLU A 63 33.42 -8.69 -8.76
C GLU A 63 33.46 -10.02 -8.03
N LEU A 64 32.52 -10.89 -8.32
CA LEU A 64 32.45 -12.28 -7.89
C LEU A 64 32.83 -13.19 -9.07
N TYR A 65 33.39 -14.34 -8.76
CA TYR A 65 33.72 -15.36 -9.75
C TYR A 65 33.26 -16.75 -9.28
N ASN A 66 32.74 -17.55 -10.18
CA ASN A 66 32.35 -18.95 -9.93
C ASN A 66 33.41 -19.93 -10.52
N PRO A 67 34.34 -20.42 -9.73
CA PRO A 67 35.37 -21.33 -10.22
C PRO A 67 34.87 -22.77 -10.46
N THR A 68 33.60 -23.05 -10.20
CA THR A 68 33.05 -24.41 -10.35
C THR A 68 32.58 -24.68 -11.78
N ASP A 69 32.30 -25.92 -12.10
CA ASP A 69 31.79 -26.40 -13.39
C ASP A 69 30.26 -26.44 -13.46
N ALA A 70 29.55 -25.80 -12.50
CA ALA A 70 28.12 -25.71 -12.45
C ALA A 70 27.65 -24.30 -12.06
N PRO A 71 26.51 -23.82 -12.55
CA PRO A 71 25.94 -22.53 -12.16
C PRO A 71 25.68 -22.44 -10.64
N VAL A 72 25.95 -21.27 -10.03
CA VAL A 72 25.74 -21.01 -8.61
C VAL A 72 24.73 -19.91 -8.41
N ASN A 73 23.63 -20.20 -7.72
CA ASN A 73 22.60 -19.23 -7.35
C ASN A 73 23.05 -18.40 -6.15
N LEU A 74 22.97 -17.07 -6.27
CA LEU A 74 23.38 -16.11 -5.25
C LEU A 74 22.30 -15.81 -4.21
N ALA A 75 21.09 -16.32 -4.37
CA ALA A 75 19.97 -16.08 -3.44
C ALA A 75 20.33 -16.51 -2.00
N GLY A 76 20.07 -15.64 -1.04
CA GLY A 76 20.40 -15.87 0.38
C GLY A 76 21.82 -15.47 0.76
N LEU A 77 22.65 -15.02 -0.19
CA LEU A 77 23.95 -14.41 0.06
C LEU A 77 23.85 -12.88 0.11
N SER A 78 24.86 -12.22 0.68
CA SER A 78 25.03 -10.78 0.58
C SER A 78 26.49 -10.37 0.58
N LEU A 79 26.81 -9.27 -0.13
CA LEU A 79 28.06 -8.54 0.05
C LEU A 79 27.93 -7.57 1.22
N GLN A 80 28.91 -7.59 2.11
CA GLN A 80 28.92 -6.74 3.29
C GLN A 80 30.27 -6.03 3.44
N TYR A 81 30.21 -4.72 3.73
CA TYR A 81 31.39 -3.93 4.03
C TYR A 81 31.44 -3.54 5.49
N ARG A 82 32.60 -3.64 6.12
CA ARG A 82 32.90 -3.13 7.45
C ARG A 82 34.19 -2.30 7.47
N ALA A 83 34.16 -1.14 8.17
CA ALA A 83 35.32 -0.29 8.35
C ALA A 83 36.43 -1.01 9.15
N ALA A 84 37.70 -0.74 8.83
CA ALA A 84 38.86 -1.48 9.23
C ALA A 84 39.01 -1.76 10.74
N THR A 85 38.61 -0.84 11.59
CA THR A 85 38.75 -0.96 13.05
C THR A 85 37.41 -1.15 13.76
N ALA A 86 36.30 -1.24 13.02
CA ALA A 86 34.99 -1.45 13.58
C ALA A 86 34.86 -2.87 14.17
N SER A 87 33.97 -3.01 15.15
CA SER A 87 33.53 -4.27 15.71
C SER A 87 31.99 -4.32 15.67
N GLY A 88 31.41 -5.49 15.47
CA GLY A 88 29.95 -5.63 15.38
C GLY A 88 29.46 -5.89 13.96
N SER A 89 28.24 -5.42 13.65
CA SER A 89 27.62 -5.61 12.34
C SER A 89 28.30 -4.80 11.23
N SER A 90 28.05 -5.20 9.97
CA SER A 90 28.56 -4.49 8.78
C SER A 90 28.03 -3.07 8.69
N ASN A 91 28.80 -2.17 8.06
CA ASN A 91 28.36 -0.79 7.77
C ASN A 91 27.40 -0.72 6.59
N ASN A 92 27.64 -1.57 5.57
CA ASN A 92 26.81 -1.68 4.38
C ASN A 92 26.51 -3.16 4.13
N THR A 93 25.30 -3.47 3.71
CA THR A 93 24.85 -4.83 3.37
C THR A 93 24.05 -4.77 2.09
N VAL A 94 24.39 -5.62 1.13
CA VAL A 94 23.74 -5.73 -0.18
C VAL A 94 23.32 -7.19 -0.36
N PRO A 95 22.03 -7.53 -0.24
CA PRO A 95 21.52 -8.84 -0.62
C PRO A 95 21.81 -9.10 -2.10
N LEU A 96 22.17 -10.34 -2.42
CA LEU A 96 22.45 -10.76 -3.79
C LEU A 96 21.29 -11.61 -4.32
N SER A 97 21.11 -11.55 -5.63
CA SER A 97 20.18 -12.38 -6.41
C SER A 97 20.81 -12.67 -7.75
N GLY A 98 20.26 -13.60 -8.50
CA GLY A 98 20.81 -14.03 -9.78
C GLY A 98 21.68 -15.28 -9.66
N THR A 99 22.28 -15.67 -10.77
CA THR A 99 23.09 -16.91 -10.91
C THR A 99 24.39 -16.58 -11.63
N ILE A 100 25.51 -17.09 -11.14
CA ILE A 100 26.77 -17.00 -11.85
C ILE A 100 26.99 -18.32 -12.62
N ALA A 101 27.14 -18.24 -13.93
CA ALA A 101 27.44 -19.41 -14.77
C ALA A 101 28.73 -20.15 -14.32
N ALA A 102 28.92 -21.38 -14.77
CA ALA A 102 30.16 -22.12 -14.54
C ALA A 102 31.34 -21.36 -15.17
N GLY A 103 32.36 -21.01 -14.38
CA GLY A 103 33.50 -20.22 -14.84
C GLY A 103 33.21 -18.75 -15.09
N GLY A 104 31.99 -18.26 -14.72
CA GLY A 104 31.53 -16.95 -14.99
C GLY A 104 31.75 -15.91 -13.90
N HIS A 105 31.48 -14.65 -14.22
CA HIS A 105 31.66 -13.48 -13.37
C HIS A 105 30.32 -12.84 -12.99
N PHE A 106 30.29 -12.03 -11.91
CA PHE A 106 29.15 -11.23 -11.50
C PHE A 106 29.63 -9.91 -10.87
N LEU A 107 29.24 -8.78 -11.49
CA LEU A 107 29.77 -7.46 -11.15
C LEU A 107 28.77 -6.62 -10.38
N VAL A 108 29.10 -6.24 -9.14
CA VAL A 108 28.29 -5.39 -8.29
C VAL A 108 28.85 -3.97 -8.27
N SER A 109 28.16 -3.01 -8.87
CA SER A 109 28.53 -1.59 -8.84
C SER A 109 28.11 -0.97 -7.50
N GLY A 110 29.04 -0.32 -6.81
CA GLY A 110 28.86 0.30 -5.50
C GLY A 110 28.72 1.82 -5.55
N GLY A 111 28.97 2.48 -4.40
CA GLY A 111 29.00 3.93 -4.28
C GLY A 111 30.16 4.60 -5.00
N SER A 112 30.17 5.93 -5.05
CA SER A 112 31.23 6.74 -5.68
C SER A 112 31.84 7.73 -4.68
N ASN A 113 33.11 8.08 -4.89
CA ASN A 113 33.79 9.18 -4.17
C ASN A 113 33.64 10.54 -4.88
N GLY A 114 33.16 10.58 -6.11
CA GLY A 114 33.01 11.80 -6.94
C GLY A 114 32.70 11.47 -8.39
N GLY A 115 32.79 12.45 -9.29
CA GLY A 115 32.37 12.32 -10.69
C GLY A 115 33.51 12.07 -11.68
N VAL A 116 34.68 11.50 -11.25
CA VAL A 116 35.81 11.27 -12.15
C VAL A 116 35.81 9.82 -12.63
N GLY A 117 36.00 9.61 -13.92
CA GLY A 117 36.05 8.34 -14.62
C GLY A 117 34.84 8.10 -15.52
N GLU A 118 34.82 6.94 -16.16
CA GLU A 118 33.74 6.47 -17.01
C GLU A 118 32.74 5.60 -16.22
N ALA A 119 31.61 5.22 -16.79
CA ALA A 119 30.73 4.23 -16.18
C ALA A 119 31.46 2.89 -16.03
N VAL A 120 31.14 2.10 -15.00
CA VAL A 120 31.62 0.73 -14.89
C VAL A 120 30.89 -0.10 -15.93
N PRO A 121 31.56 -0.81 -16.83
CA PRO A 121 30.90 -1.63 -17.85
C PRO A 121 30.31 -2.91 -17.23
N GLU A 122 29.36 -3.52 -17.93
CA GLU A 122 28.85 -4.89 -17.66
C GLU A 122 28.40 -5.13 -16.20
N VAL A 123 27.66 -4.18 -15.63
CA VAL A 123 27.19 -4.23 -14.23
C VAL A 123 25.96 -5.12 -14.10
N ASP A 124 26.05 -6.22 -13.36
CA ASP A 124 24.93 -7.13 -13.06
C ASP A 124 24.02 -6.62 -11.94
N LEU A 125 24.59 -5.87 -10.98
CA LEU A 125 23.82 -5.34 -9.85
C LEU A 125 24.31 -3.95 -9.47
N VAL A 126 23.39 -2.97 -9.45
CA VAL A 126 23.68 -1.62 -8.93
C VAL A 126 23.34 -1.54 -7.44
N ALA A 127 24.35 -1.31 -6.60
CA ALA A 127 24.25 -1.32 -5.15
C ALA A 127 24.97 -0.10 -4.51
N GLY A 128 24.48 1.12 -4.78
CA GLY A 128 25.10 2.38 -4.32
C GLY A 128 25.34 2.47 -2.81
N ALA A 129 24.66 1.66 -2.00
CA ALA A 129 24.91 1.54 -0.56
C ALA A 129 26.24 0.83 -0.24
N LEU A 130 26.77 -0.01 -1.12
CA LEU A 130 28.06 -0.67 -0.93
C LEU A 130 29.20 0.33 -1.19
N ASN A 131 29.81 0.84 -0.13
CA ASN A 131 30.75 1.95 -0.24
C ASN A 131 32.05 1.69 0.54
N PRO A 132 32.88 0.72 0.09
CA PRO A 132 34.13 0.37 0.74
C PRO A 132 35.15 1.52 0.68
N SER A 133 35.99 1.61 1.72
CA SER A 133 37.12 2.57 1.76
C SER A 133 38.19 2.20 0.77
N GLY A 134 38.74 3.17 0.06
CA GLY A 134 39.80 2.96 -0.96
C GLY A 134 41.18 2.55 -0.45
N THR A 135 41.39 2.43 0.88
CA THR A 135 42.70 2.12 1.47
C THR A 135 42.68 1.07 2.57
N THR A 136 41.57 0.86 3.24
CA THR A 136 41.49 -0.05 4.39
C THR A 136 40.03 -0.47 4.70
N GLY A 137 39.80 -1.72 5.01
CA GLY A 137 38.45 -2.25 5.33
C GLY A 137 38.35 -3.75 5.12
N THR A 138 37.12 -4.24 5.27
CA THR A 138 36.77 -5.63 5.01
C THR A 138 35.56 -5.65 4.07
N VAL A 139 35.64 -6.38 2.98
CA VAL A 139 34.50 -6.78 2.13
C VAL A 139 34.33 -8.29 2.30
N ALA A 140 33.09 -8.73 2.59
CA ALA A 140 32.77 -10.12 2.82
C ALA A 140 31.57 -10.56 2.02
N LEU A 141 31.64 -11.73 1.44
CA LEU A 141 30.50 -12.49 0.91
C LEU A 141 30.00 -13.42 2.02
N VAL A 142 28.77 -13.28 2.47
CA VAL A 142 28.25 -14.00 3.64
C VAL A 142 26.93 -14.71 3.36
N ARG A 143 26.65 -15.80 4.12
CA ARG A 143 25.44 -16.63 4.05
C ARG A 143 24.30 -16.03 4.84
N ALA A 144 23.90 -14.82 4.50
CA ALA A 144 22.75 -14.13 5.08
C ALA A 144 22.37 -12.97 4.16
N ALA A 145 21.09 -12.76 3.94
CA ALA A 145 20.58 -11.59 3.20
C ALA A 145 20.62 -10.29 4.05
N SER A 146 20.75 -10.41 5.37
CA SER A 146 20.80 -9.28 6.32
C SER A 146 22.18 -9.12 6.95
N ALA A 147 22.43 -7.94 7.56
CA ALA A 147 23.71 -7.63 8.21
C ALA A 147 24.07 -8.65 9.29
N VAL A 148 25.32 -9.15 9.24
CA VAL A 148 25.87 -10.06 10.25
C VAL A 148 26.96 -9.38 11.07
N THR A 149 27.20 -9.90 12.28
CA THR A 149 28.35 -9.49 13.09
C THR A 149 29.58 -10.29 12.67
N LEU A 150 30.48 -9.64 11.91
CA LEU A 150 31.73 -10.26 11.51
C LEU A 150 32.69 -10.34 12.70
N PRO A 151 33.29 -11.50 13.00
CA PRO A 151 34.33 -11.61 14.01
C PRO A 151 35.55 -10.72 13.72
N THR A 152 36.36 -10.46 14.71
CA THR A 152 37.68 -9.78 14.53
C THR A 152 38.81 -10.80 14.60
N GLY A 153 39.91 -10.48 13.94
CA GLY A 153 41.06 -11.35 13.82
C GLY A 153 41.02 -12.17 12.52
N ASN A 154 41.71 -13.28 12.53
CA ASN A 154 41.69 -14.26 11.43
C ASN A 154 40.36 -15.04 11.48
N VAL A 155 39.62 -14.97 10.38
CA VAL A 155 38.25 -15.57 10.26
C VAL A 155 38.22 -16.75 9.29
N ALA A 156 39.34 -17.19 8.80
CA ALA A 156 39.47 -18.38 7.95
C ALA A 156 38.65 -19.57 8.52
N GLY A 157 37.89 -20.23 7.69
CA GLY A 157 37.03 -21.36 8.07
C GLY A 157 35.78 -21.00 8.84
N ASN A 158 35.35 -19.73 8.92
CA ASN A 158 34.08 -19.33 9.50
C ASN A 158 32.90 -19.71 8.59
N ALA A 159 32.05 -20.61 9.05
CA ALA A 159 30.93 -21.16 8.26
C ALA A 159 29.89 -20.13 7.78
N GLN A 160 29.84 -18.94 8.37
CA GLN A 160 28.93 -17.85 7.96
C GLN A 160 29.52 -17.01 6.80
N ILE A 161 30.83 -17.04 6.61
CA ILE A 161 31.55 -16.32 5.55
C ILE A 161 31.71 -17.28 4.41
N VAL A 162 31.39 -16.85 3.19
CA VAL A 162 31.66 -17.59 1.95
C VAL A 162 33.08 -17.28 1.49
N ASP A 163 33.42 -16.00 1.41
CA ASP A 163 34.73 -15.48 1.09
C ASP A 163 34.88 -14.05 1.65
N LEU A 164 36.12 -13.61 1.86
CA LEU A 164 36.35 -12.30 2.46
C LEU A 164 37.71 -11.73 2.00
N ILE A 165 37.76 -10.42 1.81
CA ILE A 165 39.03 -9.68 1.74
C ILE A 165 39.12 -8.65 2.89
N GLY A 166 40.08 -8.82 3.78
CA GLY A 166 40.54 -7.80 4.72
C GLY A 166 41.80 -7.11 4.17
N TYR A 167 41.76 -5.79 4.01
CA TYR A 167 42.85 -5.04 3.39
C TYR A 167 43.31 -3.84 4.21
N GLY A 168 44.57 -3.43 4.02
CA GLY A 168 45.21 -2.32 4.72
C GLY A 168 45.36 -2.59 6.21
N THR A 169 44.69 -1.86 7.08
CA THR A 169 44.72 -2.00 8.55
C THR A 169 43.48 -2.73 9.09
N SER A 170 42.82 -3.53 8.26
CA SER A 170 41.61 -4.26 8.68
C SER A 170 41.88 -5.16 9.89
N ASN A 171 40.95 -5.15 10.84
CA ASN A 171 40.94 -6.03 12.00
C ASN A 171 40.22 -7.38 11.74
N THR A 172 39.75 -7.63 10.51
CA THR A 172 39.09 -8.88 10.11
C THR A 172 39.61 -9.29 8.74
N PHE A 173 40.15 -10.47 8.65
CA PHE A 173 40.91 -10.96 7.50
C PHE A 173 40.99 -12.49 7.55
N GLU A 174 41.33 -13.10 6.45
CA GLU A 174 41.75 -14.50 6.35
C GLU A 174 43.27 -14.59 6.27
N GLY A 175 43.85 -15.45 7.10
CA GLY A 175 45.31 -15.62 7.18
C GLY A 175 46.05 -14.33 7.58
N ALA A 176 46.22 -13.43 6.63
CA ALA A 176 46.83 -12.12 6.80
C ALA A 176 46.14 -11.08 5.89
N VAL A 177 46.14 -9.78 6.27
CA VAL A 177 45.51 -8.70 5.50
C VAL A 177 46.21 -8.51 4.13
N ALA A 178 45.39 -8.24 3.11
CA ALA A 178 45.92 -7.86 1.79
C ALA A 178 46.63 -6.50 1.86
N ALA A 179 47.76 -6.39 1.15
CA ALA A 179 48.56 -5.16 1.13
C ALA A 179 47.79 -4.02 0.43
N THR A 180 48.00 -2.81 0.89
CA THR A 180 47.49 -1.60 0.24
C THR A 180 48.63 -0.67 -0.15
N THR A 181 48.60 -0.19 -1.40
CA THR A 181 49.55 0.81 -1.89
C THR A 181 48.85 2.01 -2.49
N GLY A 182 49.50 3.19 -2.47
CA GLY A 182 48.95 4.41 -3.03
C GLY A 182 47.84 5.06 -2.19
N THR A 183 47.15 5.97 -2.81
CA THR A 183 46.03 6.77 -2.24
C THR A 183 44.75 6.57 -3.07
N ASN A 184 43.68 7.20 -2.70
CA ASN A 184 42.42 7.19 -3.48
C ASN A 184 42.60 7.74 -4.91
N ALA A 185 43.69 8.50 -5.20
CA ALA A 185 44.01 8.99 -6.54
C ALA A 185 44.87 8.02 -7.35
N THR A 186 45.26 6.86 -6.79
CA THR A 186 46.00 5.83 -7.50
C THR A 186 45.03 4.82 -8.12
N PRO A 187 45.02 4.63 -9.47
CA PRO A 187 44.02 3.79 -10.13
C PRO A 187 44.37 2.28 -10.01
N LEU A 188 44.08 1.74 -8.83
CA LEU A 188 44.35 0.33 -8.50
C LEU A 188 43.17 -0.29 -7.77
N SER A 189 42.93 -1.56 -8.04
CA SER A 189 42.02 -2.48 -7.34
C SER A 189 42.82 -3.61 -6.65
N TRP A 190 42.14 -4.36 -5.79
CA TRP A 190 42.63 -5.67 -5.31
C TRP A 190 42.05 -6.76 -6.18
N SER A 191 42.87 -7.48 -6.93
CA SER A 191 42.47 -8.60 -7.79
C SER A 191 43.02 -9.91 -7.27
N ARG A 192 42.21 -10.97 -7.29
CA ARG A 192 42.59 -12.32 -6.83
C ARG A 192 43.54 -12.96 -7.84
N THR A 193 44.55 -13.61 -7.37
CA THR A 193 45.54 -14.27 -8.22
C THR A 193 45.04 -15.63 -8.65
N ALA A 194 44.89 -15.84 -9.95
CA ALA A 194 44.50 -17.10 -10.60
C ALA A 194 43.17 -17.69 -10.01
N PHE A 195 42.28 -16.82 -9.56
CA PHE A 195 40.99 -17.18 -8.94
C PHE A 195 41.08 -18.08 -7.70
N ALA A 196 42.27 -18.29 -7.16
CA ALA A 196 42.49 -19.19 -6.04
C ALA A 196 42.13 -18.53 -4.71
N ASP A 197 41.47 -19.29 -3.87
CA ASP A 197 41.23 -18.97 -2.47
C ASP A 197 42.07 -19.89 -1.60
N THR A 198 42.99 -19.29 -0.80
CA THR A 198 43.91 -20.03 0.09
C THR A 198 43.66 -19.74 1.57
N ASP A 199 42.50 -19.13 1.90
CA ASP A 199 42.21 -18.59 3.25
C ASP A 199 43.33 -17.62 3.73
N ASN A 200 43.95 -16.85 2.80
CA ASN A 200 44.98 -15.89 3.15
C ASN A 200 45.01 -14.67 2.22
N ASN A 201 44.29 -13.59 2.63
CA ASN A 201 44.12 -12.41 1.78
C ASN A 201 45.42 -11.77 1.30
N ALA A 202 46.53 -11.90 2.05
CA ALA A 202 47.84 -11.39 1.62
C ALA A 202 48.48 -12.23 0.47
N ALA A 203 48.12 -13.50 0.36
CA ALA A 203 48.60 -14.40 -0.70
C ALA A 203 47.68 -14.34 -1.93
N ASP A 204 46.35 -14.20 -1.67
CA ASP A 204 45.33 -14.32 -2.68
C ASP A 204 45.14 -13.03 -3.50
N PHE A 205 45.37 -11.86 -2.89
CA PHE A 205 45.11 -10.57 -3.54
C PHE A 205 46.38 -9.75 -3.84
N THR A 206 46.44 -9.25 -5.05
CA THR A 206 47.43 -8.28 -5.49
C THR A 206 46.76 -6.99 -5.97
N MET A 207 47.54 -5.85 -5.92
CA MET A 207 47.01 -4.58 -6.47
C MET A 207 47.46 -4.38 -7.92
N GLY A 208 46.49 -4.19 -8.81
CA GLY A 208 46.65 -3.96 -10.23
C GLY A 208 45.67 -2.89 -10.77
N ALA A 209 45.74 -2.64 -12.08
CA ALA A 209 44.72 -1.83 -12.75
C ALA A 209 43.37 -2.54 -12.64
N PRO A 210 42.28 -1.81 -12.44
CA PRO A 210 40.94 -2.43 -12.35
C PRO A 210 40.52 -3.01 -13.72
N THR A 211 39.98 -4.23 -13.67
CA THR A 211 39.55 -5.02 -14.83
C THR A 211 38.16 -5.61 -14.61
N PRO A 212 37.11 -4.76 -14.47
CA PRO A 212 35.75 -5.23 -14.16
C PRO A 212 35.24 -6.19 -15.24
N GLN A 213 34.70 -7.33 -14.79
CA GLN A 213 34.02 -8.32 -15.61
C GLN A 213 32.68 -8.67 -14.97
N GLY A 214 31.60 -8.52 -15.76
CA GLY A 214 30.25 -8.96 -15.38
C GLY A 214 29.88 -10.25 -16.13
N SER A 215 28.65 -10.69 -15.95
CA SER A 215 28.13 -11.89 -16.61
C SER A 215 28.12 -11.77 -18.15
N GLY A 216 28.08 -10.56 -18.69
CA GLY A 216 28.23 -10.29 -20.11
C GLY A 216 29.63 -10.55 -20.70
N SER A 217 30.70 -10.70 -19.86
CA SER A 217 32.09 -10.93 -20.32
C SER A 217 32.45 -12.41 -20.51
N ASP A 218 31.60 -13.34 -20.09
CA ASP A 218 31.90 -14.77 -19.96
C ASP A 218 31.83 -15.58 -21.27
N GLY A 219 31.78 -14.93 -22.39
CA GLY A 219 32.01 -15.52 -23.71
C GLY A 219 30.92 -16.51 -24.14
N ASP A 220 29.90 -16.01 -24.71
CA ASP A 220 29.30 -16.41 -25.99
C ASP A 220 28.41 -15.25 -26.42
N ASP A 221 28.99 -14.30 -27.14
CA ASP A 221 28.30 -13.20 -27.85
C ASP A 221 27.46 -13.77 -29.03
N GLU A 222 26.96 -15.00 -28.87
CA GLU A 222 26.07 -15.60 -29.83
C GLU A 222 24.63 -15.13 -29.54
N THR A 223 24.20 -14.18 -30.33
CA THR A 223 22.80 -13.75 -30.34
C THR A 223 21.90 -14.97 -30.53
N VAL A 224 20.97 -15.21 -29.60
CA VAL A 224 20.06 -16.35 -29.61
C VAL A 224 18.82 -16.01 -30.40
N GLU A 225 18.56 -16.72 -31.52
CA GLU A 225 17.23 -16.64 -32.14
C GLU A 225 16.25 -17.46 -31.29
N ALA A 226 15.26 -16.79 -30.67
CA ALA A 226 14.29 -17.39 -29.75
C ALA A 226 12.89 -16.84 -29.97
N THR A 227 11.90 -17.67 -29.85
CA THR A 227 10.49 -17.25 -29.77
C THR A 227 10.20 -16.54 -28.47
N ILE A 228 9.15 -15.70 -28.43
CA ILE A 228 8.74 -15.03 -27.19
C ILE A 228 8.48 -16.07 -26.09
N ALA A 229 7.80 -17.17 -26.38
CA ALA A 229 7.54 -18.23 -25.40
C ALA A 229 8.82 -18.93 -24.86
N GLU A 230 9.88 -19.05 -25.68
CA GLU A 230 11.19 -19.56 -25.20
C GLU A 230 11.93 -18.54 -24.33
N ILE A 231 11.74 -17.23 -24.62
CA ILE A 231 12.29 -16.14 -23.78
C ILE A 231 11.57 -16.10 -22.45
N GLN A 232 10.24 -16.12 -22.44
CA GLN A 232 9.43 -16.12 -21.23
C GLN A 232 9.70 -17.36 -20.36
N GLY A 233 9.75 -18.53 -20.99
CA GLY A 233 9.84 -19.79 -20.28
C GLY A 233 8.53 -20.14 -19.54
N THR A 234 8.60 -21.10 -18.61
CA THR A 234 7.43 -21.59 -17.85
C THR A 234 7.51 -21.22 -16.35
N GLY A 235 8.40 -20.34 -15.98
CA GLY A 235 8.65 -19.91 -14.60
C GLY A 235 8.48 -18.40 -14.44
N ALA A 236 8.62 -17.91 -13.22
CA ALA A 236 8.53 -16.49 -12.87
C ALA A 236 9.78 -15.68 -13.25
N ALA A 237 10.66 -16.20 -14.07
CA ALA A 237 11.81 -15.51 -14.65
C ALA A 237 12.25 -16.23 -15.92
N SER A 238 12.72 -15.46 -16.86
CA SER A 238 13.24 -15.97 -18.14
C SER A 238 14.42 -16.91 -17.96
N PRO A 239 14.47 -18.04 -18.68
CA PRO A 239 15.69 -18.87 -18.76
C PRO A 239 16.82 -18.22 -19.54
N LEU A 240 16.56 -17.10 -20.24
CA LEU A 240 17.52 -16.37 -21.07
C LEU A 240 17.96 -15.02 -20.50
N VAL A 241 17.72 -14.75 -19.22
CA VAL A 241 18.18 -13.50 -18.57
C VAL A 241 19.68 -13.27 -18.81
N GLY A 242 20.04 -12.04 -19.20
CA GLY A 242 21.42 -11.64 -19.52
C GLY A 242 21.90 -12.08 -20.90
N ARG A 243 21.04 -12.71 -21.73
CA ARG A 243 21.40 -13.09 -23.10
C ARG A 243 20.83 -12.09 -24.10
N THR A 244 21.63 -11.79 -25.13
CA THR A 244 21.11 -11.07 -26.31
C THR A 244 20.29 -12.04 -27.17
N VAL A 245 19.04 -11.67 -27.45
CA VAL A 245 18.13 -12.46 -28.26
C VAL A 245 17.70 -11.72 -29.52
N VAL A 246 17.32 -12.45 -30.55
CA VAL A 246 16.52 -11.97 -31.69
C VAL A 246 15.16 -12.63 -31.61
N THR A 247 14.13 -11.83 -31.57
CA THR A 247 12.75 -12.35 -31.59
C THR A 247 11.86 -11.54 -32.49
N ARG A 248 10.66 -12.07 -32.78
CA ARG A 248 9.66 -11.40 -33.66
C ARG A 248 8.31 -11.42 -33.02
N GLY A 249 7.57 -10.30 -33.12
CA GLY A 249 6.23 -10.18 -32.60
C GLY A 249 5.44 -9.05 -33.24
N VAL A 250 4.12 -9.14 -33.11
CA VAL A 250 3.19 -8.07 -33.50
C VAL A 250 3.02 -7.13 -32.31
N VAL A 251 3.13 -5.83 -32.54
CA VAL A 251 2.90 -4.80 -31.52
C VAL A 251 1.45 -4.84 -31.05
N THR A 252 1.23 -5.12 -29.78
CA THR A 252 -0.12 -5.17 -29.16
C THR A 252 -0.41 -3.94 -28.31
N ALA A 253 0.62 -3.25 -27.80
CA ALA A 253 0.50 -2.00 -27.07
C ALA A 253 1.74 -1.13 -27.26
N ALA A 254 1.58 0.21 -27.20
CA ALA A 254 2.69 1.15 -27.34
C ALA A 254 2.55 2.35 -26.39
N TYR A 255 3.65 2.70 -25.70
CA TYR A 255 3.69 3.75 -24.69
C TYR A 255 4.78 4.79 -25.00
N PRO A 256 4.53 5.67 -25.98
CA PRO A 256 5.47 6.75 -26.35
C PRO A 256 5.55 7.87 -25.32
N THR A 257 4.64 7.87 -24.35
CA THR A 257 4.55 8.80 -23.22
C THR A 257 4.25 8.04 -21.95
N GLY A 258 4.36 8.67 -20.79
CA GLY A 258 4.02 8.00 -19.51
C GLY A 258 5.22 7.38 -18.80
N ASN A 259 6.43 7.45 -19.37
CA ASN A 259 7.69 6.89 -18.87
C ASN A 259 7.74 5.34 -18.83
N PHE A 260 6.87 4.64 -19.56
CA PHE A 260 7.07 3.22 -19.80
C PHE A 260 8.13 3.01 -20.88
N ASP A 261 8.16 3.93 -21.86
CA ASP A 261 9.18 4.01 -22.92
C ASP A 261 9.40 2.68 -23.65
N GLY A 262 8.32 1.96 -23.98
CA GLY A 262 8.38 0.65 -24.61
C GLY A 262 7.09 0.22 -25.30
N VAL A 263 7.10 -1.00 -25.81
CA VAL A 263 5.98 -1.64 -26.50
C VAL A 263 5.78 -3.06 -25.97
N TYR A 264 4.56 -3.61 -26.09
CA TYR A 264 4.34 -5.05 -25.96
C TYR A 264 4.32 -5.69 -27.33
N LEU A 265 5.02 -6.79 -27.47
CA LEU A 265 4.99 -7.66 -28.63
C LEU A 265 4.32 -8.97 -28.27
N GLN A 266 3.59 -9.56 -29.24
CA GLN A 266 3.03 -10.89 -29.08
C GLN A 266 3.26 -11.72 -30.33
N THR A 267 3.49 -13.03 -30.16
CA THR A 267 3.66 -14.00 -31.25
C THR A 267 2.49 -13.95 -32.22
N PRO A 268 2.71 -13.80 -33.53
CA PRO A 268 1.65 -13.75 -34.52
C PRO A 268 0.70 -14.96 -34.47
N GLY A 269 -0.61 -14.72 -34.62
CA GLY A 269 -1.65 -15.75 -34.68
C GLY A 269 -2.03 -16.39 -33.35
N THR A 270 -1.48 -15.90 -32.21
CA THR A 270 -1.77 -16.41 -30.86
C THR A 270 -2.97 -15.71 -30.21
N GLY A 271 -3.41 -16.22 -29.04
CA GLY A 271 -4.48 -15.71 -28.20
C GLY A 271 -5.83 -16.38 -28.38
N ALA A 272 -6.19 -16.89 -29.57
CA ALA A 272 -7.48 -17.54 -29.81
C ALA A 272 -7.56 -19.00 -29.30
N ASP A 273 -6.46 -19.76 -29.42
CA ASP A 273 -6.36 -21.13 -28.94
C ASP A 273 -5.34 -21.23 -27.81
N LEU A 274 -5.82 -21.53 -26.62
CA LEU A 274 -5.02 -21.67 -25.41
C LEU A 274 -4.76 -23.13 -25.04
N THR A 275 -4.95 -24.06 -25.98
CA THR A 275 -4.74 -25.49 -25.76
C THR A 275 -3.23 -25.80 -25.63
N GLY A 276 -2.80 -26.23 -24.44
CA GLY A 276 -1.39 -26.51 -24.16
C GLY A 276 -0.51 -25.24 -24.02
N HIS A 277 -1.15 -24.11 -23.72
CA HIS A 277 -0.48 -22.84 -23.47
C HIS A 277 0.16 -22.89 -22.07
N ASP A 278 1.47 -23.02 -21.99
CA ASP A 278 2.25 -23.19 -20.75
C ASP A 278 3.40 -22.18 -20.59
N ALA A 279 3.58 -21.29 -21.57
CA ALA A 279 4.49 -20.15 -21.53
C ALA A 279 3.84 -18.95 -22.22
N SER A 280 4.14 -17.72 -21.81
CA SER A 280 3.56 -16.54 -22.43
C SER A 280 4.05 -16.33 -23.87
N ASP A 281 3.13 -15.93 -24.74
CA ASP A 281 3.41 -15.46 -26.11
C ASP A 281 3.61 -13.94 -26.19
N GLY A 282 3.53 -13.22 -25.06
CA GLY A 282 3.69 -11.78 -24.95
C GLY A 282 5.00 -11.39 -24.28
N ILE A 283 5.57 -10.22 -24.61
CA ILE A 283 6.79 -9.69 -23.96
C ILE A 283 6.83 -8.17 -24.05
N PHE A 284 7.34 -7.53 -23.01
CA PHE A 284 7.64 -6.11 -23.04
C PHE A 284 9.00 -5.86 -23.68
N VAL A 285 9.07 -4.82 -24.52
CA VAL A 285 10.32 -4.36 -25.15
C VAL A 285 10.55 -2.92 -24.75
N PHE A 286 11.56 -2.70 -23.90
CA PHE A 286 11.97 -1.37 -23.45
C PHE A 286 12.85 -0.72 -24.52
N SER A 287 12.36 0.36 -25.12
CA SER A 287 13.09 1.26 -26.00
C SER A 287 12.25 2.52 -26.28
N GLY A 288 12.72 3.68 -25.82
CA GLY A 288 12.03 4.95 -26.04
C GLY A 288 11.95 5.31 -27.54
N ASP A 289 12.96 4.98 -28.33
CA ASP A 289 12.94 5.23 -29.77
C ASP A 289 11.93 4.33 -30.49
N LEU A 290 11.82 3.08 -30.12
CA LEU A 290 10.81 2.14 -30.61
C LEU A 290 9.41 2.61 -30.23
N ALA A 291 9.19 2.95 -28.96
CA ALA A 291 7.89 3.39 -28.47
C ALA A 291 7.35 4.62 -29.21
N GLN A 292 8.22 5.53 -29.66
CA GLN A 292 7.86 6.72 -30.42
C GLN A 292 7.50 6.44 -31.90
N GLN A 293 7.91 5.30 -32.44
CA GLN A 293 7.82 5.01 -33.87
C GLN A 293 6.92 3.82 -34.18
N ALA A 294 6.73 2.89 -33.26
CA ALA A 294 5.93 1.71 -33.45
C ALA A 294 4.42 2.03 -33.47
N GLU A 295 3.68 1.35 -34.32
CA GLU A 295 2.22 1.39 -34.37
C GLU A 295 1.65 0.02 -33.99
N VAL A 296 0.57 -0.01 -33.23
CA VAL A 296 -0.14 -1.26 -32.89
C VAL A 296 -0.53 -1.99 -34.18
N GLY A 297 -0.23 -3.29 -34.22
CA GLY A 297 -0.45 -4.16 -35.37
C GLY A 297 0.75 -4.28 -36.32
N GLN A 298 1.83 -3.52 -36.16
CA GLN A 298 3.08 -3.72 -36.91
C GLN A 298 3.78 -5.02 -36.48
N TYR A 299 4.39 -5.70 -37.43
CA TYR A 299 5.22 -6.87 -37.20
C TYR A 299 6.68 -6.47 -37.12
N LEU A 300 7.33 -6.77 -36.03
CA LEU A 300 8.70 -6.34 -35.73
C LEU A 300 9.64 -7.53 -35.53
N GLU A 301 10.90 -7.33 -35.89
CA GLU A 301 12.04 -8.09 -35.39
C GLU A 301 12.80 -7.19 -34.42
N VAL A 302 13.14 -7.72 -33.24
CA VAL A 302 13.83 -7.00 -32.20
C VAL A 302 15.05 -7.81 -31.76
N THR A 303 16.19 -7.10 -31.60
CA THR A 303 17.42 -7.61 -31.00
C THR A 303 17.70 -6.87 -29.71
N GLY A 304 17.95 -7.57 -28.60
CA GLY A 304 18.26 -6.91 -27.32
C GLY A 304 18.51 -7.90 -26.19
N GLU A 305 18.94 -7.38 -25.07
CA GLU A 305 19.23 -8.16 -23.86
C GLU A 305 17.93 -8.47 -23.09
N VAL A 306 17.78 -9.71 -22.65
CA VAL A 306 16.68 -10.15 -21.78
C VAL A 306 16.99 -9.78 -20.33
N SER A 307 16.06 -9.11 -19.67
CA SER A 307 16.19 -8.71 -18.25
C SER A 307 14.87 -8.89 -17.50
N GLU A 308 14.94 -8.79 -16.17
CA GLU A 308 13.79 -8.81 -15.27
C GLU A 308 13.62 -7.44 -14.60
N PHE A 309 12.58 -6.71 -14.94
CA PHE A 309 12.24 -5.46 -14.29
C PHE A 309 11.16 -5.68 -13.24
N GLY A 310 11.56 -5.78 -11.96
CA GLY A 310 10.60 -6.01 -10.86
C GLY A 310 9.81 -7.32 -10.99
N THR A 311 10.38 -8.31 -11.67
CA THR A 311 9.86 -9.63 -12.11
C THR A 311 9.00 -9.62 -13.39
N LEU A 312 8.92 -8.52 -14.13
CA LEU A 312 8.45 -8.51 -15.51
C LEU A 312 9.61 -8.93 -16.43
N THR A 313 9.43 -9.98 -17.19
CA THR A 313 10.40 -10.35 -18.24
C THR A 313 10.34 -9.33 -19.38
N GLU A 314 11.47 -8.69 -19.68
CA GLU A 314 11.55 -7.68 -20.75
C GLU A 314 12.81 -7.84 -21.61
N ILE A 315 12.77 -7.26 -22.81
CA ILE A 315 13.93 -7.08 -23.66
C ILE A 315 14.30 -5.61 -23.67
N THR A 316 15.54 -5.27 -23.27
CA THR A 316 16.09 -3.95 -23.57
C THR A 316 16.60 -3.97 -24.99
N ALA A 317 15.90 -3.29 -25.91
CA ALA A 317 16.19 -3.37 -27.34
C ALA A 317 17.42 -2.53 -27.74
N ASP A 318 18.38 -3.17 -28.40
CA ASP A 318 19.52 -2.54 -29.05
C ASP A 318 19.22 -2.15 -30.51
N GLU A 319 18.53 -3.05 -31.25
CA GLU A 319 18.12 -2.87 -32.63
C GLU A 319 16.70 -3.37 -32.87
N TRP A 320 16.00 -2.76 -33.80
CA TRP A 320 14.67 -3.21 -34.23
C TRP A 320 14.39 -2.87 -35.68
N ALA A 321 13.50 -3.64 -36.31
CA ALA A 321 13.07 -3.39 -37.69
C ALA A 321 11.61 -3.77 -37.90
N VAL A 322 10.88 -2.99 -38.71
CA VAL A 322 9.57 -3.36 -39.21
C VAL A 322 9.72 -4.34 -40.34
N LEU A 323 9.00 -5.47 -40.25
CA LEU A 323 9.00 -6.50 -41.28
C LEU A 323 7.88 -6.25 -42.29
N ASP A 324 8.25 -6.30 -43.60
CA ASP A 324 7.28 -6.13 -44.70
C ASP A 324 6.43 -7.39 -44.96
N GLU A 325 6.79 -8.51 -44.36
CA GLU A 325 6.05 -9.77 -44.50
C GLU A 325 4.73 -9.76 -43.72
N PRO A 326 3.67 -10.39 -44.23
CA PRO A 326 2.40 -10.43 -43.52
C PRO A 326 2.50 -11.32 -42.27
N ALA A 327 1.99 -10.86 -41.16
CA ALA A 327 1.84 -11.62 -39.92
C ALA A 327 0.36 -12.03 -39.70
N ASP A 328 0.13 -13.19 -39.13
CA ASP A 328 -1.19 -13.56 -38.66
C ASP A 328 -1.62 -12.64 -37.50
N PRO A 329 -2.87 -12.15 -37.45
CA PRO A 329 -3.30 -11.21 -36.44
C PRO A 329 -3.29 -11.85 -35.04
N VAL A 330 -2.85 -11.08 -34.04
CA VAL A 330 -3.03 -11.43 -32.63
C VAL A 330 -4.50 -11.28 -32.28
N VAL A 331 -5.04 -12.25 -31.55
CA VAL A 331 -6.41 -12.23 -31.03
C VAL A 331 -6.34 -12.07 -29.51
N PRO A 332 -7.09 -11.12 -28.91
CA PRO A 332 -7.10 -11.01 -27.44
C PRO A 332 -7.52 -12.33 -26.78
N ALA A 333 -6.71 -12.85 -25.86
CA ALA A 333 -7.00 -14.08 -25.15
C ALA A 333 -8.18 -13.87 -24.18
N ALA A 334 -9.28 -14.58 -24.41
CA ALA A 334 -10.46 -14.49 -23.54
C ALA A 334 -10.24 -15.32 -22.27
N ILE A 335 -9.83 -14.67 -21.17
CA ILE A 335 -9.47 -15.32 -19.91
C ILE A 335 -10.22 -14.73 -18.71
N ALA A 336 -10.65 -15.60 -17.80
CA ALA A 336 -10.88 -15.18 -16.42
C ALA A 336 -9.53 -15.00 -15.72
N LEU A 337 -9.43 -14.04 -14.78
CA LEU A 337 -8.18 -13.82 -14.04
C LEU A 337 -7.73 -15.11 -13.33
N PRO A 338 -6.55 -15.67 -13.65
CA PRO A 338 -6.07 -16.84 -12.94
C PRO A 338 -5.82 -16.55 -11.46
N ALA A 339 -6.16 -17.50 -10.59
CA ALA A 339 -6.11 -17.32 -9.14
C ALA A 339 -4.71 -17.38 -8.52
N THR A 340 -3.70 -17.79 -9.29
CA THR A 340 -2.31 -17.93 -8.81
C THR A 340 -1.36 -17.16 -9.70
N ASP A 341 -0.23 -16.70 -9.12
CA ASP A 341 0.81 -16.02 -9.89
C ASP A 341 1.32 -16.90 -11.04
N ALA A 342 1.61 -18.18 -10.78
CA ALA A 342 2.01 -19.10 -11.84
C ALA A 342 0.96 -19.29 -12.95
N GLY A 343 -0.32 -19.10 -12.63
CA GLY A 343 -1.38 -19.14 -13.64
C GLY A 343 -1.50 -17.84 -14.43
N ARG A 344 -1.10 -16.72 -13.85
CA ARG A 344 -1.05 -15.39 -14.50
C ARG A 344 0.19 -15.26 -15.37
N GLU A 345 1.30 -15.85 -14.94
CA GLU A 345 2.60 -15.83 -15.59
C GLU A 345 2.52 -16.29 -17.07
N VAL A 346 1.72 -17.32 -17.34
CA VAL A 346 1.55 -17.81 -18.71
C VAL A 346 0.87 -16.81 -19.66
N PHE A 347 0.37 -15.70 -19.13
CA PHE A 347 -0.24 -14.61 -19.89
C PHE A 347 0.49 -13.28 -19.73
N GLU A 348 1.64 -13.26 -19.06
CA GLU A 348 2.40 -12.01 -18.84
C GLU A 348 2.77 -11.36 -20.18
N GLY A 349 2.46 -10.07 -20.34
CA GLY A 349 2.69 -9.33 -21.59
C GLY A 349 1.71 -9.63 -22.73
N MET A 350 0.78 -10.58 -22.58
CA MET A 350 -0.20 -10.88 -23.61
C MET A 350 -1.39 -9.93 -23.63
N LEU A 351 -1.91 -9.71 -24.82
CA LEU A 351 -3.20 -9.04 -25.03
C LEU A 351 -4.34 -9.96 -24.60
N VAL A 352 -5.11 -9.53 -23.60
CA VAL A 352 -6.21 -10.31 -23.02
C VAL A 352 -7.54 -9.55 -23.11
N ALA A 353 -8.63 -10.29 -23.23
CA ALA A 353 -10.00 -9.81 -23.05
C ALA A 353 -10.52 -10.39 -21.73
N PRO A 354 -10.51 -9.61 -20.63
CA PRO A 354 -10.92 -10.09 -19.31
C PRO A 354 -12.36 -10.63 -19.33
N GLN A 355 -12.55 -11.84 -18.80
CA GLN A 355 -13.84 -12.50 -18.71
C GLN A 355 -14.31 -12.62 -17.28
N GLY A 356 -15.63 -12.64 -17.10
CA GLY A 356 -16.24 -12.64 -15.77
C GLY A 356 -16.57 -11.22 -15.28
N GLU A 357 -16.96 -11.14 -14.03
CA GLU A 357 -17.30 -9.88 -13.37
C GLU A 357 -16.07 -9.33 -12.65
N TYR A 358 -15.97 -8.00 -12.57
CA TYR A 358 -14.95 -7.29 -11.80
C TYR A 358 -15.61 -6.16 -11.02
N THR A 359 -15.07 -5.93 -9.84
CA THR A 359 -15.54 -4.89 -8.92
C THR A 359 -14.37 -4.02 -8.50
N VAL A 360 -14.59 -2.71 -8.40
CA VAL A 360 -13.59 -1.78 -7.85
C VAL A 360 -13.36 -2.09 -6.37
N THR A 361 -12.09 -2.21 -5.96
CA THR A 361 -11.73 -2.47 -4.56
C THR A 361 -10.80 -1.41 -3.99
N ASP A 362 -10.07 -0.66 -4.83
CA ASP A 362 -9.18 0.42 -4.39
C ASP A 362 -9.26 1.63 -5.31
N THR A 363 -9.45 2.81 -4.70
CA THR A 363 -9.49 4.11 -5.39
C THR A 363 -8.49 5.11 -4.81
N PHE A 364 -7.61 4.67 -3.89
CA PHE A 364 -6.70 5.57 -3.18
C PHE A 364 -5.70 6.25 -4.12
N ASP A 365 -5.12 5.48 -5.02
CA ASP A 365 -4.10 5.96 -5.96
C ASP A 365 -4.66 6.49 -7.30
N THR A 366 -5.99 6.45 -7.50
CA THR A 366 -6.62 6.86 -8.76
C THR A 366 -6.33 8.32 -9.13
N ASN A 367 -6.40 9.25 -8.17
CA ASN A 367 -6.10 10.66 -8.43
C ASN A 367 -4.61 10.97 -8.55
N ARG A 368 -3.76 10.06 -8.09
CA ARG A 368 -2.30 10.27 -8.05
C ARG A 368 -1.58 9.56 -9.18
N PHE A 369 -1.87 8.29 -9.39
CA PHE A 369 -1.16 7.45 -10.36
C PHE A 369 -2.08 6.95 -11.48
N GLY A 370 -3.36 7.33 -11.47
CA GLY A 370 -4.30 6.88 -12.49
C GLY A 370 -4.68 5.40 -12.38
N SER A 371 -4.34 4.73 -11.29
CA SER A 371 -4.60 3.30 -11.11
C SER A 371 -5.89 3.05 -10.31
N VAL A 372 -6.59 1.97 -10.65
CA VAL A 372 -7.82 1.51 -9.97
C VAL A 372 -7.63 0.05 -9.57
N GLY A 373 -7.68 -0.24 -8.27
CA GLY A 373 -7.65 -1.61 -7.78
C GLY A 373 -8.95 -2.34 -8.08
N LEU A 374 -8.87 -3.54 -8.64
CA LEU A 374 -10.00 -4.39 -9.00
C LEU A 374 -9.95 -5.72 -8.27
N ALA A 375 -11.12 -6.27 -7.99
CA ALA A 375 -11.33 -7.64 -7.56
C ALA A 375 -12.08 -8.42 -8.65
N ALA A 376 -11.60 -9.58 -9.05
CA ALA A 376 -12.39 -10.50 -9.87
C ALA A 376 -13.59 -11.02 -9.05
N GLY A 377 -14.80 -10.87 -9.60
CA GLY A 377 -16.08 -11.18 -8.94
C GLY A 377 -16.91 -9.92 -8.68
N THR A 378 -18.02 -10.09 -7.96
CA THR A 378 -19.04 -9.06 -7.69
C THR A 378 -18.80 -8.27 -6.41
N GLU A 379 -17.86 -8.70 -5.57
CA GLU A 379 -17.61 -8.11 -4.26
C GLU A 379 -16.18 -7.56 -4.19
N PRO A 380 -15.94 -6.43 -3.50
CA PRO A 380 -14.60 -5.93 -3.25
C PRO A 380 -13.79 -6.92 -2.41
N LEU A 381 -12.52 -6.63 -2.18
CA LEU A 381 -11.66 -7.38 -1.28
C LEU A 381 -11.94 -6.94 0.16
N VAL A 382 -11.88 -7.86 1.11
CA VAL A 382 -12.33 -7.66 2.49
C VAL A 382 -11.16 -7.77 3.47
N GLN A 383 -11.13 -6.94 4.49
CA GLN A 383 -10.18 -7.10 5.60
C GLN A 383 -10.35 -8.48 6.25
N PRO A 384 -9.31 -9.30 6.35
CA PRO A 384 -9.46 -10.64 6.91
C PRO A 384 -10.05 -10.64 8.34
N SER A 385 -9.72 -9.62 9.15
CA SER A 385 -10.26 -9.48 10.51
C SER A 385 -11.69 -8.91 10.57
N GLU A 386 -12.30 -8.55 9.44
CA GLU A 386 -13.72 -8.28 9.34
C GLU A 386 -14.54 -9.58 9.47
N THR A 387 -14.02 -10.70 8.99
CA THR A 387 -14.73 -11.98 8.91
C THR A 387 -14.21 -13.07 9.85
N ALA A 388 -12.97 -12.96 10.33
CA ALA A 388 -12.34 -14.00 11.17
C ALA A 388 -11.32 -13.38 12.13
N ASN A 389 -11.35 -13.83 13.38
CA ASN A 389 -10.35 -13.41 14.36
C ASN A 389 -9.00 -14.06 14.08
N PRO A 390 -7.90 -13.30 13.93
CA PRO A 390 -6.59 -13.86 13.55
C PRO A 390 -5.94 -14.73 14.64
N VAL A 391 -6.43 -14.69 15.89
CA VAL A 391 -5.90 -15.48 17.01
C VAL A 391 -6.72 -16.75 17.21
N THR A 392 -8.04 -16.66 17.22
CA THR A 392 -8.93 -17.80 17.53
C THR A 392 -9.38 -18.56 16.29
N ASP A 393 -9.35 -17.97 15.10
CA ASP A 393 -9.69 -18.58 13.82
C ASP A 393 -8.70 -18.23 12.70
N ARG A 394 -7.45 -18.49 12.95
CA ARG A 394 -6.34 -18.21 12.03
C ARG A 394 -6.54 -18.84 10.65
N ALA A 395 -7.13 -20.01 10.56
CA ALA A 395 -7.33 -20.69 9.29
C ALA A 395 -8.34 -19.96 8.39
N ALA A 396 -9.44 -19.46 8.97
CA ALA A 396 -10.41 -18.65 8.21
C ALA A 396 -9.81 -17.30 7.83
N PHE A 397 -9.09 -16.63 8.73
CA PHE A 397 -8.36 -15.39 8.45
C PHE A 397 -7.40 -15.53 7.26
N ASP A 398 -6.55 -16.57 7.28
CA ASP A 398 -5.59 -16.85 6.20
C ASP A 398 -6.31 -17.21 4.88
N ALA A 399 -7.46 -17.88 4.95
CA ALA A 399 -8.25 -18.20 3.76
C ALA A 399 -8.84 -16.95 3.08
N VAL A 400 -9.29 -15.95 3.85
CA VAL A 400 -9.74 -14.67 3.30
C VAL A 400 -8.58 -13.93 2.64
N ALA A 401 -7.42 -13.84 3.31
CA ALA A 401 -6.23 -13.22 2.74
C ALA A 401 -5.79 -13.88 1.42
N ALA A 402 -5.81 -15.21 1.36
CA ALA A 402 -5.51 -15.96 0.14
C ALA A 402 -6.56 -15.72 -0.95
N GLY A 403 -7.84 -15.66 -0.58
CA GLY A 403 -8.94 -15.33 -1.48
C GLY A 403 -8.80 -13.92 -2.08
N ASN A 404 -8.41 -12.94 -1.28
CA ASN A 404 -8.11 -11.59 -1.74
C ASN A 404 -6.97 -11.59 -2.76
N ALA A 405 -5.85 -12.23 -2.45
CA ALA A 405 -4.69 -12.32 -3.34
C ALA A 405 -5.05 -13.00 -4.68
N ALA A 406 -5.91 -14.02 -4.65
CA ALA A 406 -6.35 -14.73 -5.85
C ALA A 406 -7.21 -13.86 -6.77
N ARG A 407 -7.90 -12.84 -6.26
CA ARG A 407 -8.84 -11.99 -7.00
C ARG A 407 -8.31 -10.61 -7.35
N ALA A 408 -7.24 -10.15 -6.69
CA ALA A 408 -6.69 -8.80 -6.84
C ALA A 408 -6.00 -8.62 -8.20
N VAL A 409 -6.28 -7.50 -8.87
CA VAL A 409 -5.56 -7.00 -10.04
C VAL A 409 -5.77 -5.48 -10.12
N THR A 410 -4.83 -4.74 -10.68
CA THR A 410 -4.96 -3.28 -10.84
C THR A 410 -5.22 -2.93 -12.31
N LEU A 411 -6.21 -2.11 -12.59
CA LEU A 411 -6.32 -1.42 -13.88
C LEU A 411 -5.45 -0.17 -13.81
N ASP A 412 -4.40 -0.16 -14.62
CA ASP A 412 -3.45 0.95 -14.70
C ASP A 412 -3.84 1.94 -15.83
N ASP A 413 -3.12 3.05 -15.93
CA ASP A 413 -3.31 4.03 -17.00
C ASP A 413 -2.26 3.94 -18.11
N GLY A 414 -1.32 2.98 -18.02
CA GLY A 414 -0.20 2.86 -18.96
C GLY A 414 0.89 3.89 -18.73
N SER A 415 1.04 4.40 -17.48
CA SER A 415 2.09 5.35 -17.14
C SER A 415 2.60 5.21 -15.71
N SER A 416 3.79 5.74 -15.43
CA SER A 416 4.34 5.91 -14.09
C SER A 416 4.20 7.34 -13.56
N TRP A 417 3.30 8.13 -14.11
CA TRP A 417 3.16 9.53 -13.73
C TRP A 417 2.51 9.70 -12.36
N ASP A 418 3.09 10.59 -11.54
CA ASP A 418 2.43 11.14 -10.35
C ASP A 418 1.73 12.44 -10.75
N TYR A 419 0.46 12.38 -11.10
CA TYR A 419 -0.35 13.51 -11.57
C TYR A 419 -0.47 14.66 -10.55
N THR A 420 -0.11 14.40 -9.29
CA THR A 420 -0.10 15.42 -8.23
C THR A 420 1.26 16.12 -8.07
N ASN A 421 2.28 15.68 -8.81
CA ASN A 421 3.63 16.24 -8.72
C ASN A 421 3.76 17.56 -9.48
N PHE A 422 3.55 18.68 -8.80
CA PHE A 422 3.62 20.04 -9.36
C PHE A 422 4.99 20.42 -9.96
N ASN A 423 6.06 19.65 -9.70
CA ASN A 423 7.37 19.87 -10.31
C ASN A 423 7.48 19.27 -11.73
N GLN A 424 6.49 18.52 -12.16
CA GLN A 424 6.48 17.83 -13.43
C GLN A 424 5.43 18.42 -14.38
N PRO A 425 5.69 18.51 -15.68
CA PRO A 425 4.74 19.12 -16.63
C PRO A 425 3.43 18.33 -16.74
N TYR A 426 3.45 17.05 -16.51
CA TYR A 426 2.27 16.18 -16.62
C TYR A 426 1.22 16.39 -15.52
N HIS A 427 1.52 17.13 -14.44
CA HIS A 427 0.48 17.54 -13.48
C HIS A 427 -0.58 18.45 -14.13
N GLN A 428 -0.33 19.01 -15.33
CA GLN A 428 -1.31 19.73 -16.14
C GLN A 428 -2.15 18.79 -17.05
N THR A 429 -1.87 17.48 -17.02
CA THR A 429 -2.68 16.50 -17.73
C THR A 429 -3.85 16.09 -16.85
N PRO A 430 -5.11 16.11 -17.35
CA PRO A 430 -6.24 15.59 -16.61
C PRO A 430 -6.06 14.13 -16.22
N ILE A 431 -6.38 13.81 -14.97
CA ILE A 431 -6.24 12.43 -14.44
C ILE A 431 -7.17 11.47 -15.20
N PRO A 432 -6.72 10.21 -15.42
CA PRO A 432 -7.55 9.19 -16.06
C PRO A 432 -8.67 8.71 -15.10
N TYR A 433 -9.69 8.09 -15.68
CA TYR A 433 -10.81 7.41 -15.04
C TYR A 433 -11.71 8.28 -14.15
N LEU A 434 -11.17 9.15 -13.31
CA LEU A 434 -11.89 9.88 -12.26
C LEU A 434 -12.34 11.27 -12.70
N SER A 435 -13.63 11.56 -12.54
CA SER A 435 -14.21 12.91 -12.66
C SER A 435 -15.41 13.05 -11.73
N LEU A 436 -15.98 14.25 -11.62
CA LEU A 436 -17.24 14.47 -10.87
C LEU A 436 -18.42 13.71 -11.47
N GLU A 437 -18.43 13.53 -12.81
CA GLU A 437 -19.46 12.81 -13.53
C GLU A 437 -19.24 11.29 -13.48
N ASN A 438 -18.02 10.85 -13.31
CA ASN A 438 -17.62 9.45 -13.22
C ASN A 438 -16.81 9.22 -11.94
N PRO A 439 -17.45 9.13 -10.79
CA PRO A 439 -16.80 8.91 -9.51
C PRO A 439 -16.46 7.43 -9.36
N VAL A 440 -15.30 7.00 -9.79
CA VAL A 440 -14.86 5.62 -9.57
C VAL A 440 -14.91 5.29 -8.08
N ARG A 441 -15.70 4.25 -7.72
CA ARG A 441 -16.00 3.92 -6.31
C ARG A 441 -15.75 2.46 -6.00
N VAL A 442 -15.32 2.18 -4.79
CA VAL A 442 -15.26 0.82 -4.25
C VAL A 442 -16.67 0.20 -4.25
N GLY A 443 -16.77 -1.06 -4.63
CA GLY A 443 -18.04 -1.78 -4.81
C GLY A 443 -18.70 -1.57 -6.18
N ALA A 444 -18.19 -0.65 -7.03
CA ALA A 444 -18.75 -0.42 -8.36
C ALA A 444 -18.39 -1.54 -9.34
N ALA A 445 -19.36 -1.99 -10.12
CA ALA A 445 -19.12 -2.94 -11.20
C ALA A 445 -18.28 -2.32 -12.32
N VAL A 446 -17.37 -3.11 -12.89
CA VAL A 446 -16.45 -2.73 -13.96
C VAL A 446 -16.81 -3.48 -15.25
N THR A 447 -16.94 -2.74 -16.35
CA THR A 447 -17.19 -3.32 -17.66
C THR A 447 -16.02 -2.97 -18.59
N PHE A 448 -15.23 -3.98 -18.97
CA PHE A 448 -14.20 -3.83 -19.99
C PHE A 448 -14.84 -3.65 -21.37
N THR A 449 -14.43 -2.64 -22.09
CA THR A 449 -14.87 -2.28 -23.45
C THR A 449 -13.84 -2.64 -24.51
N ASP A 450 -12.57 -2.67 -24.09
CA ASP A 450 -11.42 -2.92 -24.95
C ASP A 450 -10.49 -3.94 -24.29
N PRO A 451 -9.69 -4.70 -25.08
CA PRO A 451 -8.67 -5.57 -24.56
C PRO A 451 -7.56 -4.79 -23.84
N VAL A 452 -6.88 -5.48 -22.94
CA VAL A 452 -5.79 -4.94 -22.10
C VAL A 452 -4.59 -5.90 -22.14
N ILE A 453 -3.43 -5.45 -21.69
CA ILE A 453 -2.27 -6.33 -21.47
C ILE A 453 -2.30 -6.77 -20.01
N LEU A 454 -2.12 -8.07 -19.74
CA LEU A 454 -1.86 -8.55 -18.38
C LEU A 454 -0.35 -8.51 -18.15
N ASP A 455 0.11 -7.74 -17.18
CA ASP A 455 1.53 -7.66 -16.86
C ASP A 455 1.81 -7.67 -15.35
N TYR A 456 3.06 -7.92 -14.98
CA TYR A 456 3.53 -7.79 -13.61
C TYR A 456 4.54 -6.65 -13.46
N ARG A 457 4.08 -5.53 -12.91
CA ARG A 457 4.94 -4.39 -12.50
C ARG A 457 4.79 -4.15 -11.02
N PHE A 458 5.55 -4.90 -10.21
CA PHE A 458 5.45 -4.94 -8.75
C PHE A 458 4.12 -5.47 -8.20
N GLN A 459 3.11 -5.62 -9.03
CA GLN A 459 1.80 -6.24 -8.84
C GLN A 459 1.22 -6.62 -10.20
N TRP A 460 0.18 -7.46 -10.21
CA TRP A 460 -0.53 -7.79 -11.45
C TRP A 460 -1.41 -6.64 -11.90
N ASN A 461 -1.26 -6.23 -13.16
CA ASN A 461 -1.98 -5.12 -13.76
C ASN A 461 -2.66 -5.53 -15.06
N PHE A 462 -3.78 -4.88 -15.33
CA PHE A 462 -4.34 -4.73 -16.66
C PHE A 462 -3.87 -3.39 -17.21
N GLN A 463 -2.93 -3.41 -18.16
CA GLN A 463 -2.44 -2.23 -18.84
C GLN A 463 -3.33 -1.91 -20.05
N PRO A 464 -3.78 -0.67 -20.25
CA PRO A 464 -4.41 -0.27 -21.51
C PRO A 464 -3.39 -0.40 -22.64
N THR A 465 -3.85 -0.59 -23.88
CA THR A 465 -2.93 -0.74 -25.04
C THR A 465 -2.21 0.57 -25.44
N THR A 466 -2.55 1.67 -24.81
CA THR A 466 -1.88 2.97 -24.90
C THR A 466 -2.13 3.76 -23.61
N GLN A 467 -1.29 4.76 -23.32
CA GLN A 467 -1.52 5.60 -22.13
C GLN A 467 -2.92 6.22 -22.14
N VAL A 468 -3.61 6.10 -21.00
CA VAL A 468 -4.91 6.75 -20.73
C VAL A 468 -4.69 8.09 -20.04
N THR A 469 -5.44 9.10 -20.47
CA THR A 469 -5.54 10.39 -19.78
C THR A 469 -7.01 10.79 -19.68
N GLY A 470 -7.34 11.74 -18.83
CA GLY A 470 -8.72 12.20 -18.66
C GLY A 470 -9.39 12.79 -19.90
N THR A 471 -8.66 12.94 -21.00
CA THR A 471 -9.15 13.61 -22.22
C THR A 471 -8.96 12.84 -23.52
N ASN A 472 -8.17 11.76 -23.54
CA ASN A 472 -7.89 11.06 -24.81
C ASN A 472 -8.91 9.97 -25.16
N GLY A 473 -9.83 9.63 -24.27
CA GLY A 473 -10.87 8.62 -24.51
C GLY A 473 -10.35 7.18 -24.69
N ALA A 474 -9.15 6.90 -24.20
CA ALA A 474 -8.51 5.60 -24.36
C ALA A 474 -8.80 4.62 -23.19
N ALA A 475 -9.68 4.98 -22.27
CA ALA A 475 -10.03 4.11 -21.14
C ALA A 475 -10.64 2.78 -21.62
N PRO A 476 -10.05 1.62 -21.24
CA PRO A 476 -10.49 0.31 -21.71
C PRO A 476 -11.68 -0.25 -20.92
N ALA A 477 -12.15 0.47 -19.90
CA ALA A 477 -13.24 0.05 -19.05
C ALA A 477 -14.13 1.22 -18.62
N THR A 478 -15.36 0.90 -18.22
CA THR A 478 -16.32 1.82 -17.60
C THR A 478 -16.71 1.32 -16.22
N PHE A 479 -17.13 2.24 -15.35
CA PHE A 479 -17.48 1.98 -13.97
C PHE A 479 -18.94 2.37 -13.71
N GLU A 480 -19.65 1.57 -12.93
CA GLU A 480 -20.99 1.90 -12.48
C GLU A 480 -20.96 3.06 -11.47
N ASN A 481 -21.91 3.97 -11.53
CA ASN A 481 -22.10 4.98 -10.48
C ASN A 481 -23.07 4.44 -9.42
N THR A 482 -22.53 3.98 -8.30
CA THR A 482 -23.30 3.38 -7.18
C THR A 482 -23.63 4.39 -6.08
N ARG A 483 -23.52 5.71 -6.35
CA ARG A 483 -23.87 6.75 -5.37
C ARG A 483 -25.35 6.74 -5.03
N GLU A 484 -25.64 6.74 -3.75
CA GLU A 484 -27.00 6.92 -3.22
C GLU A 484 -27.21 8.34 -2.69
N ALA A 485 -28.30 8.98 -3.07
CA ALA A 485 -28.59 10.38 -2.72
C ALA A 485 -28.95 10.59 -1.24
N ALA A 486 -29.33 9.53 -0.53
CA ALA A 486 -29.72 9.52 0.88
C ALA A 486 -29.56 8.11 1.44
N PRO A 487 -29.41 7.94 2.77
CA PRO A 487 -29.36 6.63 3.39
C PRO A 487 -30.68 5.86 3.20
N GLU A 488 -30.60 4.54 3.31
CA GLU A 488 -31.79 3.68 3.32
C GLU A 488 -32.72 3.99 4.50
N GLN A 489 -33.99 3.64 4.37
CA GLN A 489 -34.97 3.90 5.41
C GLN A 489 -34.86 2.87 6.54
N VAL A 490 -34.32 3.24 7.66
CA VAL A 490 -34.11 2.38 8.84
C VAL A 490 -35.36 2.28 9.75
N GLY A 491 -36.37 3.05 9.45
CA GLY A 491 -37.66 3.07 10.24
C GLY A 491 -37.50 3.74 11.60
N GLY A 492 -38.43 3.42 12.51
CA GLY A 492 -38.46 3.94 13.87
C GLY A 492 -39.06 5.35 14.02
N ASP A 493 -39.12 5.83 15.27
CA ASP A 493 -39.58 7.17 15.63
C ASP A 493 -38.44 8.18 15.68
N ILE A 494 -37.22 7.68 15.96
CA ILE A 494 -35.96 8.43 16.10
C ILE A 494 -34.89 7.66 15.35
N GLN A 495 -34.00 8.39 14.66
CA GLN A 495 -32.79 7.87 14.08
C GLN A 495 -31.60 8.35 14.90
N LEU A 496 -30.74 7.38 15.27
CA LEU A 496 -29.45 7.59 15.90
C LEU A 496 -28.35 7.33 14.86
N ALA A 497 -27.42 8.26 14.70
CA ALA A 497 -26.27 8.09 13.83
C ALA A 497 -24.95 8.30 14.56
N PHE A 498 -23.89 7.70 13.99
CA PHE A 498 -22.51 8.01 14.29
C PHE A 498 -21.79 8.46 13.02
N PHE A 499 -20.96 9.51 13.13
CA PHE A 499 -20.17 10.02 12.02
C PHE A 499 -18.82 10.54 12.50
N ASN A 500 -17.72 9.97 12.01
CA ASN A 500 -16.38 10.52 12.11
C ASN A 500 -16.21 11.58 11.01
N VAL A 501 -15.92 12.83 11.36
CA VAL A 501 -15.94 13.99 10.44
C VAL A 501 -14.53 14.42 9.97
N LEU A 502 -13.54 13.57 10.06
CA LEU A 502 -12.18 13.77 9.54
C LEU A 502 -11.57 15.10 10.01
N ASN A 503 -11.24 15.18 11.30
CA ASN A 503 -10.55 16.33 11.90
C ASN A 503 -11.20 17.70 11.56
N TYR A 504 -12.47 17.87 11.96
CA TYR A 504 -13.13 19.17 11.82
C TYR A 504 -12.59 20.17 12.83
N PHE A 505 -11.77 21.10 12.35
CA PHE A 505 -11.10 22.14 13.13
C PHE A 505 -11.55 23.52 12.66
N THR A 506 -11.96 24.39 13.59
CA THR A 506 -12.21 25.81 13.33
C THR A 506 -10.99 26.68 13.62
N THR A 507 -9.99 26.14 14.28
CA THR A 507 -8.66 26.75 14.39
C THR A 507 -7.85 26.26 13.19
N THR A 508 -7.63 27.15 12.23
CA THR A 508 -6.91 26.84 11.00
C THR A 508 -5.39 26.84 11.22
N GLY A 509 -4.66 26.23 10.29
CA GLY A 509 -3.21 26.11 10.41
C GLY A 509 -2.49 27.44 10.39
N ASP A 510 -2.96 28.43 9.64
CA ASP A 510 -2.37 29.78 9.53
C ASP A 510 -2.53 30.61 10.79
N GLU A 511 -3.50 30.31 11.65
CA GLU A 511 -3.66 30.93 12.97
C GLU A 511 -2.60 30.47 13.98
N VAL A 512 -1.90 29.34 13.71
CA VAL A 512 -0.93 28.73 14.65
C VAL A 512 0.47 28.71 14.04
N ALA A 513 1.42 29.32 14.75
CA ALA A 513 2.79 29.40 14.26
C ALA A 513 3.49 28.03 14.19
N GLY A 514 4.20 27.77 13.10
CA GLY A 514 5.08 26.63 12.97
C GLY A 514 4.48 25.44 12.23
N CYS A 515 3.24 25.48 11.83
CA CYS A 515 2.61 24.44 11.03
C CYS A 515 3.36 24.16 9.72
N ARG A 516 3.36 22.91 9.29
CA ARG A 516 3.66 22.52 7.92
C ARG A 516 2.38 21.99 7.27
N TYR A 517 2.30 22.17 5.97
CA TYR A 517 1.08 21.91 5.21
C TYR A 517 1.30 20.87 4.11
N PHE A 518 0.25 20.24 3.72
CA PHE A 518 0.11 19.69 2.37
C PHE A 518 -0.30 20.84 1.47
N SER A 519 0.26 20.87 0.26
CA SER A 519 -0.01 21.94 -0.70
C SER A 519 -0.68 21.39 -1.94
N ASP A 520 -1.46 22.25 -2.59
CA ASP A 520 -2.07 21.99 -3.86
C ASP A 520 -1.06 22.09 -5.03
N ARG A 521 -1.56 22.01 -6.29
CA ARG A 521 -0.75 22.08 -7.53
C ARG A 521 -0.05 23.41 -7.78
N VAL A 522 -0.47 24.50 -7.14
CA VAL A 522 0.16 25.83 -7.26
C VAL A 522 1.01 26.19 -6.05
N GLY A 523 1.04 25.31 -5.06
CA GLY A 523 1.85 25.44 -3.84
C GLY A 523 1.11 26.10 -2.69
N ASP A 524 -0.19 26.36 -2.80
CA ASP A 524 -0.98 26.92 -1.72
C ASP A 524 -1.23 25.85 -0.64
N PRO A 525 -1.16 26.20 0.65
CA PRO A 525 -1.53 25.30 1.74
C PRO A 525 -2.99 24.86 1.64
N VAL A 526 -3.31 23.60 1.95
CA VAL A 526 -4.70 23.11 1.94
C VAL A 526 -5.09 22.38 3.22
N THR A 527 -4.16 21.71 3.89
CA THR A 527 -4.42 21.05 5.17
C THR A 527 -3.14 20.98 5.99
N VAL A 528 -3.28 20.99 7.31
CA VAL A 528 -2.16 20.86 8.24
C VAL A 528 -1.56 19.48 8.14
N ARG A 529 -0.23 19.42 7.99
CA ARG A 529 0.52 18.18 7.93
C ARG A 529 1.10 17.75 9.27
N ASP A 530 1.84 18.66 9.94
CA ASP A 530 2.53 18.41 11.20
C ASP A 530 3.12 19.69 11.81
N ARG A 531 3.81 19.55 12.95
CA ARG A 531 4.55 20.56 13.72
C ARG A 531 3.71 21.60 14.46
N CYS A 532 2.41 21.45 14.47
CA CYS A 532 1.51 22.25 15.29
C CYS A 532 0.33 21.38 15.75
N ASP A 533 -0.53 21.93 16.59
CA ASP A 533 -1.64 21.21 17.19
C ASP A 533 -2.86 21.08 16.28
N PRO A 534 -3.28 22.07 15.46
CA PRO A 534 -4.38 21.89 14.51
C PRO A 534 -4.12 20.72 13.54
N ARG A 535 -5.18 20.04 13.12
CA ARG A 535 -5.09 18.86 12.20
C ARG A 535 -5.95 19.02 10.95
N GLY A 536 -6.81 20.03 10.90
CA GLY A 536 -7.76 20.25 9.81
C GLY A 536 -7.22 21.18 8.72
N ALA A 537 -8.09 22.04 8.27
CA ALA A 537 -7.87 23.01 7.20
C ALA A 537 -6.65 23.91 7.46
N ALA A 538 -5.97 24.27 6.37
CA ALA A 538 -4.84 25.19 6.46
C ALA A 538 -5.31 26.63 6.66
N GLU A 539 -6.38 27.04 6.00
CA GLU A 539 -6.93 28.39 5.93
C GLU A 539 -8.47 28.35 5.96
N ASP A 540 -9.11 29.52 6.14
CA ASP A 540 -10.58 29.64 6.23
C ASP A 540 -11.31 29.07 5.01
N GLU A 541 -10.80 29.26 3.81
CA GLU A 541 -11.43 28.76 2.58
C GLU A 541 -11.37 27.21 2.46
N ASP A 542 -10.36 26.57 3.04
CA ASP A 542 -10.29 25.13 3.15
C ASP A 542 -11.32 24.60 4.15
N LEU A 543 -11.47 25.32 5.28
CA LEU A 543 -12.49 25.01 6.27
C LEU A 543 -13.90 25.19 5.67
N GLU A 544 -14.15 26.23 4.89
CA GLU A 544 -15.45 26.41 4.21
C GLU A 544 -15.76 25.25 3.27
N ARG A 545 -14.76 24.74 2.51
CA ARG A 545 -14.90 23.56 1.64
C ARG A 545 -15.21 22.28 2.43
N GLN A 546 -14.47 22.02 3.51
CA GLN A 546 -14.72 20.88 4.40
C GLN A 546 -16.11 20.94 5.02
N GLN A 547 -16.43 22.08 5.62
CA GLN A 547 -17.70 22.31 6.31
C GLN A 547 -18.91 22.14 5.37
N ALA A 548 -18.82 22.63 4.13
CA ALA A 548 -19.91 22.49 3.17
C ALA A 548 -20.29 21.03 2.92
N LYS A 549 -19.29 20.15 2.76
CA LYS A 549 -19.50 18.70 2.57
C LYS A 549 -20.09 18.05 3.83
N ILE A 550 -19.54 18.34 5.01
CA ILE A 550 -20.01 17.79 6.30
C ILE A 550 -21.45 18.23 6.57
N VAL A 551 -21.79 19.50 6.33
CA VAL A 551 -23.15 20.03 6.49
C VAL A 551 -24.13 19.33 5.55
N ALA A 552 -23.73 19.13 4.28
CA ALA A 552 -24.54 18.40 3.31
C ALA A 552 -24.78 16.95 3.77
N ALA A 553 -23.73 16.26 4.26
CA ALA A 553 -23.85 14.89 4.76
C ALA A 553 -24.76 14.77 5.98
N ILE A 554 -24.55 15.59 7.02
CA ILE A 554 -25.33 15.52 8.25
C ILE A 554 -26.82 15.88 8.01
N ASN A 555 -27.09 16.89 7.19
CA ASN A 555 -28.47 17.29 6.89
C ASN A 555 -29.18 16.25 6.01
N ALA A 556 -28.49 15.59 5.07
CA ALA A 556 -29.06 14.53 4.25
C ALA A 556 -29.23 13.21 5.02
N LEU A 557 -28.34 12.91 5.98
CA LEU A 557 -28.47 11.77 6.89
C LEU A 557 -29.75 11.82 7.72
N ASP A 558 -30.26 13.03 7.98
CA ASP A 558 -31.54 13.35 8.61
C ASP A 558 -31.79 12.71 9.99
N ALA A 559 -30.76 12.19 10.68
CA ALA A 559 -30.88 11.58 12.00
C ALA A 559 -31.26 12.60 13.08
N GLU A 560 -31.98 12.15 14.13
CA GLU A 560 -32.39 13.01 15.26
C GLU A 560 -31.28 13.19 16.29
N VAL A 561 -30.39 12.22 16.44
CA VAL A 561 -29.20 12.27 17.29
C VAL A 561 -28.02 11.83 16.47
N VAL A 562 -26.98 12.64 16.40
CA VAL A 562 -25.71 12.29 15.74
C VAL A 562 -24.59 12.37 16.78
N ALA A 563 -23.92 11.26 17.00
CA ALA A 563 -22.67 11.22 17.70
C ALA A 563 -21.54 11.49 16.69
N LEU A 564 -20.61 12.35 17.04
CA LEU A 564 -19.51 12.81 16.19
C LEU A 564 -18.18 12.43 16.80
N ALA A 565 -17.23 12.00 15.96
CA ALA A 565 -15.81 11.89 16.31
C ALA A 565 -14.99 12.88 15.50
N GLU A 566 -13.75 13.14 15.96
CA GLU A 566 -12.76 14.03 15.32
C GLU A 566 -13.19 15.51 15.28
N ILE A 567 -14.02 15.93 16.20
CA ILE A 567 -14.28 17.35 16.42
C ILE A 567 -13.13 17.95 17.22
N GLU A 568 -12.67 19.15 16.81
CA GLU A 568 -11.65 19.91 17.55
C GLU A 568 -12.01 20.04 19.02
N ASN A 569 -11.09 19.73 19.92
CA ASN A 569 -11.12 20.18 21.30
C ASN A 569 -10.59 21.60 21.39
N SER A 570 -11.45 22.57 21.17
CA SER A 570 -11.06 23.97 21.04
C SER A 570 -10.52 24.59 22.34
N PHE A 571 -10.52 23.85 23.46
CA PHE A 571 -10.13 24.41 24.77
C PHE A 571 -8.71 24.98 24.77
N ILE A 572 -7.77 24.31 24.11
CA ILE A 572 -6.37 24.75 24.05
C ILE A 572 -6.17 26.02 23.21
N PHE A 573 -7.06 26.27 22.25
CA PHE A 573 -6.98 27.43 21.36
C PHE A 573 -7.82 28.61 21.84
N THR A 574 -9.05 28.35 22.33
CA THR A 574 -10.04 29.40 22.64
C THR A 574 -10.43 29.49 24.13
N GLY A 575 -10.03 28.48 24.92
CA GLY A 575 -10.46 28.37 26.34
C GLY A 575 -11.87 27.78 26.50
N SER A 576 -12.55 27.37 25.41
CA SER A 576 -13.85 26.69 25.40
C SER A 576 -13.77 25.42 24.57
N ARG A 577 -14.19 24.28 25.13
CA ARG A 577 -14.21 22.99 24.39
C ARG A 577 -15.19 22.96 23.24
N ASP A 578 -16.25 23.78 23.29
CA ASP A 578 -17.40 23.68 22.40
C ASP A 578 -17.37 24.66 21.22
N THR A 579 -16.28 25.41 21.01
CA THR A 579 -16.20 26.44 19.96
C THR A 579 -16.43 25.83 18.58
N ALA A 580 -15.66 24.82 18.17
CA ALA A 580 -15.80 24.19 16.86
C ALA A 580 -17.17 23.49 16.69
N LEU A 581 -17.64 22.84 17.74
CA LEU A 581 -18.95 22.18 17.71
C LEU A 581 -20.10 23.19 17.55
N SER A 582 -20.00 24.34 18.24
CA SER A 582 -20.96 25.45 18.07
C SER A 582 -20.94 26.00 16.66
N HIS A 583 -19.76 26.17 16.07
CA HIS A 583 -19.60 26.64 14.71
C HIS A 583 -20.23 25.69 13.68
N LEU A 584 -20.02 24.38 13.84
CA LEU A 584 -20.67 23.37 12.98
C LEU A 584 -22.20 23.43 13.10
N VAL A 585 -22.74 23.56 14.33
CA VAL A 585 -24.19 23.67 14.56
C VAL A 585 -24.77 24.95 13.97
N ASP A 586 -24.04 26.06 14.00
CA ASP A 586 -24.45 27.31 13.37
C ASP A 586 -24.53 27.14 11.84
N ALA A 587 -23.55 26.46 11.23
CA ALA A 587 -23.57 26.15 9.81
C ALA A 587 -24.71 25.18 9.42
N LEU A 588 -24.95 24.14 10.21
CA LEU A 588 -26.10 23.23 10.03
C LEU A 588 -27.44 23.96 10.11
N ASN A 589 -27.58 24.90 11.05
CA ASN A 589 -28.79 25.73 11.20
C ASN A 589 -28.93 26.77 10.08
N ALA A 590 -27.84 27.25 9.51
CA ALA A 590 -27.90 28.15 8.35
C ALA A 590 -28.51 27.44 7.13
N ASP A 591 -28.22 26.18 6.95
CA ASP A 591 -28.74 25.35 5.85
C ASP A 591 -30.13 24.78 6.16
N ALA A 592 -30.31 24.05 7.28
CA ALA A 592 -31.55 23.36 7.63
C ALA A 592 -32.62 24.26 8.25
N GLY A 593 -32.29 25.51 8.55
CA GLY A 593 -33.19 26.49 9.23
C GLY A 593 -32.87 26.64 10.71
N ALA A 594 -32.96 27.88 11.18
CA ALA A 594 -32.58 28.28 12.54
C ALA A 594 -33.29 27.46 13.63
N GLY A 595 -32.46 26.92 14.56
CA GLY A 595 -32.95 26.15 15.71
C GLY A 595 -33.38 24.71 15.36
N THR A 596 -33.06 24.21 14.21
CA THR A 596 -33.22 22.78 13.87
C THR A 596 -32.26 21.93 14.70
N TRP A 597 -31.01 22.32 14.76
CA TRP A 597 -29.93 21.62 15.46
C TRP A 597 -29.51 22.35 16.75
N ALA A 598 -29.08 21.56 17.72
CA ALA A 598 -28.32 22.00 18.87
C ALA A 598 -27.25 20.96 19.20
N TYR A 599 -26.25 21.36 19.94
CA TYR A 599 -25.23 20.44 20.46
C TYR A 599 -25.47 20.15 21.95
N VAL A 600 -24.91 19.05 22.44
CA VAL A 600 -24.85 18.74 23.87
C VAL A 600 -23.61 19.44 24.43
N PRO A 601 -23.78 20.35 25.42
CA PRO A 601 -22.66 21.03 26.05
C PRO A 601 -21.68 20.06 26.69
N SER A 602 -20.41 20.41 26.66
CA SER A 602 -19.36 19.66 27.35
C SER A 602 -19.66 19.48 28.84
N PRO A 603 -19.32 18.32 29.44
CA PRO A 603 -19.52 18.09 30.88
C PRO A 603 -18.65 19.04 31.71
N ALA A 604 -19.13 19.37 32.92
CA ALA A 604 -18.43 20.27 33.82
C ALA A 604 -17.12 19.66 34.39
N ASN A 605 -17.05 18.34 34.48
CA ASN A 605 -15.84 17.61 34.92
C ASN A 605 -15.26 16.88 33.73
N VAL A 606 -14.06 17.31 33.29
CA VAL A 606 -13.34 16.78 32.15
C VAL A 606 -11.97 16.27 32.57
N PRO A 607 -11.32 15.37 31.78
CA PRO A 607 -9.96 14.95 32.04
C PRO A 607 -9.00 16.14 32.13
N ALA A 608 -7.93 15.99 32.91
CA ALA A 608 -6.92 17.03 33.06
C ALA A 608 -6.00 17.18 31.83
N ALA A 609 -5.90 16.13 31.05
CA ALA A 609 -5.23 16.08 29.74
C ALA A 609 -6.13 15.36 28.77
N GLU A 610 -6.35 15.94 27.63
CA GLU A 610 -7.20 15.39 26.55
C GLU A 610 -6.46 15.46 25.22
N ASP A 611 -6.87 14.66 24.25
CA ASP A 611 -6.46 14.83 22.85
C ASP A 611 -7.02 16.15 22.30
N ILE A 612 -6.44 16.64 21.22
CA ILE A 612 -6.91 17.84 20.51
C ILE A 612 -8.17 17.58 19.68
N ILE A 613 -8.59 16.31 19.52
CA ILE A 613 -9.87 15.90 18.97
C ILE A 613 -10.68 15.17 20.02
N ARG A 614 -11.99 15.23 19.89
CA ARG A 614 -12.92 14.66 20.87
C ARG A 614 -14.19 14.12 20.27
N ASN A 615 -14.93 13.34 21.07
CA ASN A 615 -16.31 12.95 20.81
C ASN A 615 -17.28 14.09 21.14
N ALA A 616 -18.40 14.16 20.40
CA ALA A 616 -19.44 15.17 20.60
C ALA A 616 -20.83 14.61 20.22
N PHE A 617 -21.88 15.35 20.57
CA PHE A 617 -23.26 15.08 20.16
C PHE A 617 -23.92 16.32 19.63
N ILE A 618 -24.66 16.17 18.51
CA ILE A 618 -25.65 17.12 18.03
C ILE A 618 -27.02 16.45 17.96
N TYR A 619 -28.09 17.24 18.03
CA TYR A 619 -29.44 16.70 18.01
C TYR A 619 -30.45 17.68 17.44
N LYS A 620 -31.57 17.14 16.90
CA LYS A 620 -32.71 17.94 16.43
C LYS A 620 -33.62 18.35 17.58
N THR A 621 -33.68 19.63 17.88
CA THR A 621 -34.32 20.24 19.07
C THR A 621 -35.82 19.98 19.20
N LYS A 622 -36.50 19.69 18.08
CA LYS A 622 -37.96 19.42 18.05
C LYS A 622 -38.32 17.95 18.12
N ARG A 623 -37.28 17.06 18.09
CA ARG A 623 -37.44 15.60 18.00
C ARG A 623 -36.98 14.88 19.24
N VAL A 624 -35.89 15.35 19.84
CA VAL A 624 -35.30 14.78 21.04
C VAL A 624 -34.86 15.87 22.01
N ALA A 625 -34.75 15.52 23.29
CA ALA A 625 -34.16 16.36 24.30
C ALA A 625 -33.11 15.58 25.07
N PRO A 626 -31.94 16.18 25.38
CA PRO A 626 -30.95 15.62 26.30
C PRO A 626 -31.55 15.56 27.71
N VAL A 627 -31.23 14.51 28.47
CA VAL A 627 -31.67 14.30 29.86
C VAL A 627 -30.47 14.38 30.77
N GLY A 628 -30.47 15.36 31.67
CA GLY A 628 -29.32 15.64 32.54
C GLY A 628 -28.11 16.23 31.76
N GLN A 629 -26.97 16.21 32.40
CA GLN A 629 -25.69 16.64 31.79
C GLN A 629 -24.97 15.44 31.19
N SER A 630 -24.23 15.68 30.13
CA SER A 630 -23.30 14.70 29.56
C SER A 630 -22.23 14.28 30.60
N GLN A 631 -21.74 13.06 30.48
CA GLN A 631 -20.71 12.51 31.34
C GLN A 631 -19.58 11.96 30.49
N ILE A 632 -18.34 12.27 30.82
CA ILE A 632 -17.15 11.76 30.18
C ILE A 632 -16.40 10.81 31.14
N LEU A 633 -15.76 9.79 30.62
CA LEU A 633 -14.89 8.94 31.43
C LEU A 633 -13.65 9.76 31.87
N VAL A 634 -13.40 9.86 33.17
CA VAL A 634 -12.28 10.67 33.71
C VAL A 634 -11.31 9.78 34.45
N GLY A 635 -10.03 9.92 34.13
CA GLY A 635 -8.92 9.34 34.87
C GLY A 635 -8.70 7.83 34.68
N ASP A 636 -9.25 7.24 33.64
CA ASP A 636 -8.96 5.86 33.29
C ASP A 636 -7.67 5.79 32.43
N ALA A 637 -6.72 4.99 32.86
CA ALA A 637 -5.42 4.86 32.19
C ALA A 637 -5.51 4.22 30.78
N ALA A 638 -6.58 3.48 30.48
CA ALA A 638 -6.82 2.86 29.18
C ALA A 638 -6.98 3.91 28.09
N PHE A 639 -7.46 5.11 28.42
CA PHE A 639 -7.66 6.20 27.45
C PHE A 639 -6.54 7.26 27.45
N ALA A 640 -5.41 7.01 28.11
CA ALA A 640 -4.29 7.97 28.14
C ALA A 640 -3.70 8.30 26.74
N ASN A 641 -3.98 7.48 25.72
CA ASN A 641 -3.52 7.67 24.34
C ASN A 641 -4.68 7.62 23.31
N ALA A 642 -5.91 7.80 23.79
CA ALA A 642 -7.12 7.83 22.97
C ALA A 642 -8.07 8.94 23.47
N ARG A 643 -9.30 8.96 22.95
CA ARG A 643 -10.32 9.96 23.29
C ARG A 643 -11.34 9.34 24.23
N GLU A 644 -11.55 9.96 25.36
CA GLU A 644 -12.39 9.43 26.42
C GLU A 644 -13.85 9.29 25.94
N PRO A 645 -14.55 8.18 26.30
CA PRO A 645 -15.94 7.99 26.02
C PRO A 645 -16.84 9.09 26.62
N LEU A 646 -17.77 9.59 25.79
CA LEU A 646 -18.74 10.63 26.17
C LEU A 646 -20.15 10.03 26.16
N ALA A 647 -20.85 10.09 27.29
CA ALA A 647 -22.20 9.59 27.44
C ALA A 647 -23.22 10.71 27.56
N GLN A 648 -24.36 10.57 26.86
CA GLN A 648 -25.56 11.43 26.99
C GLN A 648 -26.81 10.60 26.96
N ALA A 649 -27.72 10.85 27.90
CA ALA A 649 -29.07 10.32 27.87
C ALA A 649 -29.99 11.24 27.05
N PHE A 650 -30.87 10.65 26.24
CA PHE A 650 -31.86 11.34 25.44
C PHE A 650 -33.26 10.80 25.68
N ARG A 651 -34.25 11.61 25.35
CA ARG A 651 -35.66 11.21 25.32
C ARG A 651 -36.33 11.83 24.11
N ALA A 652 -37.11 11.01 23.40
CA ALA A 652 -37.90 11.49 22.27
C ALA A 652 -38.95 12.55 22.72
N LEU A 653 -39.29 13.48 21.85
CA LEU A 653 -40.35 14.48 22.03
C LEU A 653 -41.55 14.09 21.17
N ASN A 654 -42.72 14.25 21.73
CA ASN A 654 -43.97 14.16 20.96
C ASN A 654 -44.16 15.42 20.08
N PRO A 655 -45.12 15.44 19.13
CA PRO A 655 -45.38 16.62 18.29
C PRO A 655 -45.68 17.91 19.05
N GLY A 656 -46.05 17.82 20.34
CA GLY A 656 -46.24 18.94 21.22
C GLY A 656 -44.99 19.40 21.97
N GLY A 657 -43.81 18.83 21.67
CA GLY A 657 -42.55 19.19 22.29
C GLY A 657 -42.38 18.67 23.72
N GLN A 658 -43.20 17.72 24.19
CA GLN A 658 -43.07 17.15 25.52
C GLN A 658 -42.32 15.83 25.46
N PRO A 659 -41.38 15.56 26.43
CA PRO A 659 -40.69 14.29 26.52
C PRO A 659 -41.68 13.12 26.64
N LYS A 660 -41.44 12.07 25.84
CA LYS A 660 -42.26 10.87 25.80
C LYS A 660 -41.42 9.63 25.52
N GLY A 661 -41.82 8.49 26.07
CA GLY A 661 -41.08 7.25 25.92
C GLY A 661 -39.97 7.07 26.95
N PRO A 662 -39.24 5.95 26.91
CA PRO A 662 -38.09 5.70 27.77
C PRO A 662 -36.93 6.63 27.47
N GLU A 663 -36.03 6.75 28.43
CA GLU A 663 -34.72 7.32 28.19
C GLU A 663 -33.84 6.24 27.52
N PHE A 664 -32.99 6.67 26.62
CA PHE A 664 -31.90 5.86 26.08
C PHE A 664 -30.57 6.62 26.19
N VAL A 665 -29.51 5.89 26.40
CA VAL A 665 -28.17 6.45 26.58
C VAL A 665 -27.33 6.11 25.37
N VAL A 666 -26.65 7.11 24.83
CA VAL A 666 -25.66 6.96 23.78
C VAL A 666 -24.29 7.27 24.36
N ILE A 667 -23.32 6.39 24.15
CA ILE A 667 -21.91 6.56 24.55
C ILE A 667 -21.07 6.61 23.29
N ALA A 668 -20.57 7.79 22.96
CA ALA A 668 -19.70 8.02 21.81
C ALA A 668 -18.25 7.64 22.18
N ASN A 669 -17.58 6.94 21.28
CA ASN A 669 -16.26 6.36 21.46
C ASN A 669 -15.35 6.69 20.30
N HIS A 670 -14.04 6.77 20.57
CA HIS A 670 -13.03 6.82 19.55
C HIS A 670 -11.74 6.21 20.11
N PHE A 671 -11.50 4.95 19.80
CA PHE A 671 -10.38 4.17 20.32
C PHE A 671 -9.05 4.55 19.68
N LYS A 672 -7.97 3.97 20.19
CA LYS A 672 -6.62 4.20 19.68
C LYS A 672 -6.47 3.64 18.26
N SER A 673 -6.00 4.50 17.35
CA SER A 673 -5.77 4.13 15.94
C SER A 673 -4.72 3.02 15.77
N LYS A 674 -4.85 2.24 14.68
CA LYS A 674 -3.99 1.10 14.33
C LYS A 674 -2.57 1.49 13.88
N GLY A 675 -2.31 2.75 13.52
CA GLY A 675 -1.09 3.18 12.83
C GLY A 675 0.17 3.32 13.70
N SER A 676 0.08 3.18 15.02
CA SER A 676 1.24 3.27 15.92
C SER A 676 0.97 2.65 17.26
N GLY A 677 1.94 1.97 17.85
CA GLY A 677 1.84 1.37 19.17
C GLY A 677 3.21 1.25 19.84
N VAL A 678 3.22 1.17 21.16
CA VAL A 678 4.43 1.04 21.98
C VAL A 678 4.20 0.01 23.08
N GLY A 679 5.13 -0.92 23.21
CA GLY A 679 5.13 -1.96 24.24
C GLY A 679 4.40 -3.25 23.84
N PRO A 680 4.48 -4.29 24.69
CA PRO A 680 4.00 -5.62 24.35
C PRO A 680 2.51 -5.66 23.96
N GLY A 681 2.20 -6.31 22.83
CA GLY A 681 0.86 -6.39 22.27
C GLY A 681 0.38 -5.12 21.54
N ASN A 682 1.23 -4.09 21.46
CA ASN A 682 0.94 -2.82 20.76
C ASN A 682 1.90 -2.54 19.63
N ASP A 683 3.14 -3.02 19.68
CA ASP A 683 4.25 -2.71 18.79
C ASP A 683 4.46 -3.73 17.65
N VAL A 684 3.67 -4.78 17.63
CA VAL A 684 3.64 -5.82 16.58
C VAL A 684 2.22 -5.99 16.08
N ASP A 685 2.05 -6.01 14.77
CA ASP A 685 0.78 -6.36 14.14
C ASP A 685 0.68 -7.88 13.95
N GLU A 686 -0.27 -8.50 14.65
CA GLU A 686 -0.57 -9.92 14.55
C GLU A 686 -1.87 -10.20 13.75
N GLY A 687 -2.26 -9.24 12.89
CA GLY A 687 -3.47 -9.29 12.05
C GLY A 687 -4.62 -8.43 12.59
N GLN A 688 -4.38 -7.63 13.64
CA GLN A 688 -5.35 -6.70 14.23
C GLN A 688 -4.84 -5.24 14.22
N GLY A 689 -3.73 -4.96 13.55
CA GLY A 689 -3.05 -3.67 13.59
C GLY A 689 -2.31 -3.38 14.90
N LEU A 690 -1.46 -2.36 14.89
CA LEU A 690 -0.76 -1.92 16.09
C LEU A 690 -1.74 -1.41 17.17
N SER A 691 -1.29 -1.33 18.42
CA SER A 691 -2.08 -0.89 19.59
C SER A 691 -3.29 -1.76 19.95
N ASN A 692 -3.34 -3.03 19.55
CA ASN A 692 -4.48 -3.91 19.85
C ASN A 692 -4.68 -4.10 21.36
N ALA A 693 -3.60 -4.32 22.13
CA ALA A 693 -3.71 -4.48 23.58
C ALA A 693 -4.24 -3.24 24.31
N ASP A 694 -4.03 -2.04 23.76
CA ASP A 694 -4.61 -0.81 24.32
C ASP A 694 -6.10 -0.72 23.97
N ARG A 695 -6.51 -1.06 22.71
CA ARG A 695 -7.91 -1.09 22.33
C ARG A 695 -8.72 -2.12 23.13
N VAL A 696 -8.15 -3.29 23.44
CA VAL A 696 -8.77 -4.28 24.35
C VAL A 696 -9.06 -3.64 25.73
N LYS A 697 -8.08 -2.96 26.34
CA LYS A 697 -8.28 -2.25 27.62
C LYS A 697 -9.31 -1.12 27.49
N GLN A 698 -9.34 -0.42 26.38
CA GLN A 698 -10.35 0.63 26.11
C GLN A 698 -11.75 0.04 26.02
N ALA A 699 -11.93 -1.13 25.39
CA ALA A 699 -13.19 -1.85 25.36
C ALA A 699 -13.62 -2.30 26.78
N GLU A 700 -12.71 -2.86 27.58
CA GLU A 700 -12.98 -3.23 28.98
C GLU A 700 -13.38 -2.02 29.84
N ALA A 701 -12.68 -0.90 29.72
CA ALA A 701 -12.98 0.34 30.42
C ALA A 701 -14.32 0.94 29.97
N LEU A 702 -14.66 0.87 28.68
CA LEU A 702 -15.94 1.27 28.13
C LEU A 702 -17.09 0.44 28.71
N VAL A 703 -16.95 -0.89 28.77
CA VAL A 703 -17.95 -1.79 29.43
C VAL A 703 -18.14 -1.40 30.89
N ALA A 704 -17.06 -1.13 31.62
CA ALA A 704 -17.12 -0.69 33.02
C ALA A 704 -17.81 0.67 33.16
N PHE A 705 -17.52 1.63 32.26
CA PHE A 705 -18.18 2.93 32.24
C PHE A 705 -19.68 2.82 31.93
N ALA A 706 -20.04 2.00 30.96
CA ALA A 706 -21.43 1.77 30.55
C ALA A 706 -22.27 1.05 31.62
N ALA A 707 -21.65 0.28 32.51
CA ALA A 707 -22.34 -0.48 33.57
C ALA A 707 -23.21 0.37 34.50
N GLN A 708 -22.92 1.67 34.65
CA GLN A 708 -23.72 2.59 35.44
C GLN A 708 -25.13 2.82 34.84
N TYR A 709 -25.29 2.59 33.52
CA TYR A 709 -26.55 2.77 32.78
C TYR A 709 -27.27 1.45 32.48
N ARG A 710 -26.82 0.32 33.00
CA ARG A 710 -27.30 -1.03 32.63
C ARG A 710 -28.81 -1.28 32.73
N ALA A 711 -29.53 -0.47 33.48
CA ALA A 711 -30.98 -0.55 33.59
C ALA A 711 -31.74 0.22 32.48
N THR A 712 -31.00 0.89 31.61
CA THR A 712 -31.48 1.74 30.53
C THR A 712 -31.08 1.12 29.19
N PRO A 713 -31.84 1.35 28.07
CA PRO A 713 -31.29 1.10 26.76
C PRO A 713 -29.99 1.89 26.53
N VAL A 714 -28.88 1.18 26.24
CA VAL A 714 -27.54 1.76 26.01
C VAL A 714 -27.05 1.38 24.66
N PHE A 715 -26.62 2.38 23.90
CA PHE A 715 -25.91 2.26 22.65
C PHE A 715 -24.45 2.71 22.85
N LEU A 716 -23.50 1.90 22.42
CA LEU A 716 -22.08 2.25 22.30
C LEU A 716 -21.84 2.50 20.82
N VAL A 717 -21.50 3.72 20.46
CA VAL A 717 -21.33 4.13 19.07
C VAL A 717 -19.96 4.74 18.88
N GLY A 718 -19.31 4.51 17.77
CA GLY A 718 -18.02 5.15 17.58
C GLY A 718 -17.13 4.50 16.54
N ASP A 719 -16.00 5.17 16.31
CA ASP A 719 -14.84 4.60 15.67
C ASP A 719 -14.03 3.81 16.72
N PHE A 720 -14.18 2.49 16.67
CA PHE A 720 -13.48 1.58 17.57
C PHE A 720 -12.08 1.23 17.08
N ASN A 721 -11.70 1.71 15.90
CA ASN A 721 -10.44 1.38 15.24
C ASN A 721 -10.17 -0.13 15.23
N SER A 722 -11.22 -0.93 15.15
CA SER A 722 -11.19 -2.40 15.19
C SER A 722 -12.21 -2.93 14.20
N TYR A 723 -11.79 -3.87 13.36
CA TYR A 723 -12.69 -4.61 12.50
C TYR A 723 -13.54 -5.60 13.28
N THR A 724 -14.62 -6.07 12.69
CA THR A 724 -15.73 -6.78 13.35
C THR A 724 -15.31 -7.96 14.25
N GLU A 725 -14.34 -8.77 13.84
CA GLU A 725 -13.90 -9.96 14.57
C GLU A 725 -12.64 -9.73 15.43
N GLU A 726 -12.19 -8.47 15.59
CA GLU A 726 -11.03 -8.17 16.42
C GLU A 726 -11.35 -8.19 17.92
N ASP A 727 -10.35 -8.50 18.73
CA ASP A 727 -10.46 -8.72 20.18
C ASP A 727 -11.21 -7.59 20.93
N PRO A 728 -11.03 -6.28 20.62
CA PRO A 728 -11.77 -5.23 21.32
C PRO A 728 -13.29 -5.36 21.16
N LEU A 729 -13.77 -5.79 19.98
CA LEU A 729 -15.19 -5.96 19.72
C LEU A 729 -15.74 -7.26 20.29
N VAL A 730 -14.91 -8.32 20.34
CA VAL A 730 -15.21 -9.55 21.07
C VAL A 730 -15.47 -9.26 22.55
N VAL A 731 -14.67 -8.41 23.19
CA VAL A 731 -14.90 -7.96 24.60
C VAL A 731 -16.28 -7.33 24.77
N LEU A 732 -16.74 -6.50 23.82
CA LEU A 732 -18.06 -5.89 23.87
C LEU A 732 -19.17 -6.94 23.70
N GLY A 733 -18.99 -7.88 22.77
CA GLY A 733 -19.90 -9.01 22.54
C GLY A 733 -20.03 -9.90 23.79
N ASP A 734 -18.93 -10.27 24.42
CA ASP A 734 -18.89 -11.06 25.65
C ASP A 734 -19.55 -10.34 26.83
N ALA A 735 -19.50 -9.00 26.86
CA ALA A 735 -20.21 -8.19 27.85
C ALA A 735 -21.72 -8.08 27.58
N GLY A 736 -22.25 -8.69 26.51
CA GLY A 736 -23.67 -8.77 26.18
C GLY A 736 -24.20 -7.62 25.33
N TYR A 737 -23.32 -6.92 24.59
CA TYR A 737 -23.70 -5.96 23.56
C TYR A 737 -23.77 -6.64 22.19
N THR A 738 -24.78 -6.30 21.42
CA THR A 738 -24.96 -6.77 20.04
C THR A 738 -24.47 -5.71 19.08
N ASN A 739 -23.61 -6.06 18.14
CA ASN A 739 -23.23 -5.20 17.02
C ASN A 739 -24.42 -5.09 16.05
N ILE A 740 -25.00 -3.90 15.95
CA ILE A 740 -26.21 -3.67 15.15
C ILE A 740 -25.89 -3.64 13.67
N GLY A 741 -24.78 -2.98 13.26
CA GLY A 741 -24.33 -2.96 11.86
C GLY A 741 -24.19 -4.38 11.32
N GLN A 742 -23.33 -5.20 11.92
CA GLN A 742 -23.09 -6.60 11.51
C GLN A 742 -24.37 -7.45 11.40
N THR A 743 -25.39 -7.16 12.21
CA THR A 743 -26.63 -7.95 12.24
C THR A 743 -27.71 -7.43 11.28
N ARG A 744 -27.57 -6.24 10.71
CA ARG A 744 -28.63 -5.54 9.98
C ARG A 744 -28.25 -5.02 8.60
N THR A 745 -26.97 -4.80 8.32
CA THR A 745 -26.45 -4.41 7.01
C THR A 745 -25.32 -5.33 6.58
N GLU A 746 -25.01 -5.36 5.29
CA GLU A 746 -23.88 -6.09 4.69
C GLU A 746 -22.82 -5.11 4.19
N GLU A 747 -22.96 -3.81 4.51
CA GLU A 747 -22.07 -2.73 4.09
C GLU A 747 -21.01 -2.44 5.14
N ASP A 748 -19.91 -1.84 4.69
CA ASP A 748 -18.73 -1.51 5.49
C ASP A 748 -18.56 0.01 5.63
N THR A 749 -17.96 0.44 6.75
CA THR A 749 -17.78 1.87 7.06
C THR A 749 -16.45 2.43 6.60
N TYR A 750 -15.49 1.58 6.22
CA TYR A 750 -14.12 1.99 5.97
C TYR A 750 -13.45 1.17 4.86
N SER A 751 -12.54 1.79 4.14
CA SER A 751 -11.68 1.11 3.16
C SER A 751 -10.23 1.49 3.39
N PHE A 752 -9.35 0.51 3.45
CA PHE A 752 -7.92 0.71 3.67
C PHE A 752 -7.08 -0.30 2.90
N ASP A 753 -6.11 0.17 2.13
CA ASP A 753 -5.19 -0.65 1.33
C ASP A 753 -5.96 -1.59 0.37
N GLY A 754 -7.06 -1.09 -0.22
CA GLY A 754 -7.91 -1.83 -1.15
C GLY A 754 -8.79 -2.91 -0.51
N LEU A 755 -8.92 -2.92 0.81
CA LEU A 755 -9.75 -3.87 1.55
C LEU A 755 -10.84 -3.13 2.32
N VAL A 756 -12.09 -3.57 2.19
CA VAL A 756 -13.23 -3.02 2.92
C VAL A 756 -13.41 -3.70 4.27
N GLY A 757 -14.02 -3.01 5.22
CA GLY A 757 -14.38 -3.49 6.55
C GLY A 757 -14.89 -2.34 7.42
N SER A 758 -15.44 -2.64 8.58
CA SER A 758 -16.05 -1.65 9.45
C SER A 758 -15.16 -1.31 10.65
N LEU A 759 -14.84 -0.03 10.84
CA LEU A 759 -14.19 0.52 12.04
C LEU A 759 -15.19 1.25 12.93
N ASP A 760 -16.31 1.72 12.34
CA ASP A 760 -17.37 2.45 13.00
C ASP A 760 -18.54 1.51 13.28
N HIS A 761 -18.90 1.39 14.55
CA HIS A 761 -19.90 0.42 14.97
C HIS A 761 -20.96 1.05 15.87
N VAL A 762 -22.13 0.42 15.88
CA VAL A 762 -23.20 0.66 16.84
C VAL A 762 -23.49 -0.61 17.61
N PHE A 763 -23.09 -0.66 18.87
CA PHE A 763 -23.39 -1.74 19.78
C PHE A 763 -24.57 -1.40 20.68
N ALA A 764 -25.45 -2.36 20.93
CA ALA A 764 -26.63 -2.18 21.74
C ALA A 764 -26.72 -3.25 22.86
N ASN A 765 -27.03 -2.83 24.10
CA ASN A 765 -27.37 -3.79 25.15
C ASN A 765 -28.74 -4.43 24.87
N GLN A 766 -29.10 -5.50 25.58
CA GLN A 766 -30.35 -6.23 25.36
C GLN A 766 -31.61 -5.33 25.43
N ALA A 767 -31.58 -4.23 26.18
CA ALA A 767 -32.72 -3.31 26.28
C ALA A 767 -32.77 -2.41 25.03
N ALA A 768 -31.65 -1.95 24.56
CA ALA A 768 -31.50 -1.11 23.37
C ALA A 768 -31.79 -1.89 22.07
N THR A 769 -31.31 -3.14 21.96
CA THR A 769 -31.58 -4.00 20.79
C THR A 769 -33.10 -4.16 20.51
N LYS A 770 -33.95 -4.13 21.56
CA LYS A 770 -35.41 -4.21 21.40
C LYS A 770 -36.06 -2.96 20.79
N LEU A 771 -35.31 -1.86 20.77
CA LEU A 771 -35.78 -0.60 20.20
C LEU A 771 -35.40 -0.48 18.73
N VAL A 772 -34.43 -1.26 18.27
CA VAL A 772 -33.87 -1.17 16.91
C VAL A 772 -34.89 -1.67 15.89
N THR A 773 -35.19 -0.87 14.88
CA THR A 773 -36.06 -1.18 13.75
C THR A 773 -35.28 -1.58 12.50
N GLY A 774 -34.18 -0.91 12.23
CA GLY A 774 -33.28 -1.15 11.11
C GLY A 774 -31.92 -0.45 11.31
N ALA A 775 -30.97 -0.72 10.46
CA ALA A 775 -29.71 0.02 10.37
C ALA A 775 -29.24 0.09 8.92
N ASP A 776 -28.45 1.11 8.64
CA ASP A 776 -27.83 1.34 7.35
C ASP A 776 -26.44 1.97 7.53
N ILE A 777 -25.54 1.74 6.60
CA ILE A 777 -24.28 2.44 6.43
C ILE A 777 -24.39 3.20 5.11
N TRP A 778 -24.46 4.51 5.19
CA TRP A 778 -24.58 5.33 3.99
C TRP A 778 -23.21 5.55 3.36
N ASN A 779 -22.89 4.79 2.33
CA ASN A 779 -21.59 4.74 1.66
C ASN A 779 -21.32 5.99 0.80
N ILE A 780 -20.91 7.09 1.46
CA ILE A 780 -20.60 8.38 0.82
C ILE A 780 -19.11 8.77 0.92
N ASN A 781 -18.31 8.05 1.67
CA ASN A 781 -16.95 8.45 2.04
C ASN A 781 -15.89 7.38 1.74
N ALA A 782 -15.97 6.22 2.40
CA ALA A 782 -14.93 5.19 2.37
C ALA A 782 -14.69 4.62 0.97
N GLY A 783 -15.76 4.47 0.20
CA GLY A 783 -15.71 4.00 -1.18
C GLY A 783 -15.30 5.04 -2.21
N GLU A 784 -15.35 6.32 -1.87
CA GLU A 784 -15.02 7.43 -2.78
C GLU A 784 -13.51 7.64 -2.90
N SER A 785 -13.04 8.00 -4.08
CA SER A 785 -11.62 8.36 -4.26
C SER A 785 -11.22 9.52 -3.33
N VAL A 786 -10.04 9.41 -2.73
CA VAL A 786 -9.45 10.48 -1.92
C VAL A 786 -9.29 11.80 -2.70
N GLY A 787 -9.22 11.75 -4.03
CA GLY A 787 -9.17 12.93 -4.88
C GLY A 787 -10.38 13.87 -4.78
N LEU A 788 -11.53 13.35 -4.29
CA LEU A 788 -12.77 14.11 -4.08
C LEU A 788 -12.83 14.81 -2.73
N GLU A 789 -11.86 14.57 -1.84
CA GLU A 789 -11.78 15.21 -0.53
C GLU A 789 -11.54 16.73 -0.65
N TYR A 790 -12.04 17.52 0.28
CA TYR A 790 -11.91 18.99 0.28
C TYR A 790 -10.47 19.48 0.15
N SER A 791 -9.51 18.76 0.72
CA SER A 791 -8.10 19.09 0.73
C SER A 791 -7.36 18.78 -0.58
N ARG A 792 -8.06 18.15 -1.54
CA ARG A 792 -7.52 17.78 -2.86
C ARG A 792 -8.09 18.60 -4.01
N HIS A 793 -8.89 19.63 -3.71
CA HIS A 793 -9.67 20.38 -4.70
C HIS A 793 -8.84 20.91 -5.89
N ASN A 794 -7.57 21.12 -5.72
CA ASN A 794 -6.69 21.71 -6.72
C ASN A 794 -5.34 20.96 -6.88
N TYR A 795 -5.28 19.65 -6.57
CA TYR A 795 -4.03 18.86 -6.67
C TYR A 795 -3.61 18.59 -8.11
N ASN A 796 -4.56 18.53 -9.04
CA ASN A 796 -4.35 18.36 -10.47
C ASN A 796 -5.15 19.40 -11.23
N VAL A 797 -4.98 19.50 -12.54
CA VAL A 797 -5.78 20.38 -13.40
C VAL A 797 -7.26 19.96 -13.43
N THR A 798 -7.58 18.72 -13.12
CA THR A 798 -8.97 18.23 -12.96
C THR A 798 -9.58 18.80 -11.68
N ASN A 799 -10.68 19.53 -11.81
CA ASN A 799 -11.42 19.99 -10.64
C ASN A 799 -12.31 18.85 -10.11
N LEU A 800 -11.97 18.31 -8.95
CA LEU A 800 -12.70 17.22 -8.29
C LEU A 800 -13.50 17.68 -7.06
N TYR A 801 -13.48 18.96 -6.71
CA TYR A 801 -14.25 19.50 -5.60
C TYR A 801 -15.69 19.82 -6.01
N ASP A 802 -16.63 19.35 -5.22
CA ASP A 802 -17.99 19.85 -5.12
C ASP A 802 -18.43 19.89 -3.64
N ALA A 803 -19.54 20.59 -3.35
CA ALA A 803 -20.08 20.70 -1.99
C ALA A 803 -21.08 19.58 -1.65
N SER A 804 -21.06 18.47 -2.38
CA SER A 804 -21.90 17.30 -2.12
C SER A 804 -21.46 16.55 -0.85
N PRO A 805 -22.30 15.65 -0.30
CA PRO A 805 -21.92 14.84 0.86
C PRO A 805 -20.81 13.82 0.57
N PHE A 806 -20.56 13.48 -0.71
CA PHE A 806 -19.63 12.43 -1.10
C PHE A 806 -18.17 12.85 -0.84
N ARG A 807 -17.45 12.00 -0.13
CA ARG A 807 -16.09 12.24 0.39
C ARG A 807 -16.04 13.47 1.33
N SER A 808 -17.02 13.59 2.22
CA SER A 808 -17.02 14.56 3.33
C SER A 808 -16.10 14.12 4.49
N SER A 809 -15.77 12.84 4.53
CA SER A 809 -14.86 12.18 5.48
C SER A 809 -14.13 11.01 4.78
N ASP A 810 -13.36 10.24 5.54
CA ASP A 810 -12.82 8.93 5.16
C ASP A 810 -13.61 7.76 5.76
N HIS A 811 -14.56 8.03 6.63
CA HIS A 811 -15.48 7.07 7.26
C HIS A 811 -16.92 7.29 6.81
N ASP A 812 -17.66 6.20 6.58
CA ASP A 812 -19.07 6.26 6.27
C ASP A 812 -19.93 6.36 7.53
N PRO A 813 -20.98 7.21 7.54
CA PRO A 813 -21.87 7.32 8.68
C PRO A 813 -22.76 6.08 8.85
N VAL A 814 -22.89 5.61 10.09
CA VAL A 814 -23.81 4.54 10.48
C VAL A 814 -25.09 5.16 11.02
N ILE A 815 -26.27 4.69 10.57
CA ILE A 815 -27.58 5.14 11.05
C ILE A 815 -28.43 3.97 11.54
N VAL A 816 -29.14 4.16 12.65
CA VAL A 816 -29.99 3.14 13.29
C VAL A 816 -31.36 3.73 13.62
N GLY A 817 -32.42 3.06 13.20
CA GLY A 817 -33.78 3.42 13.53
C GLY A 817 -34.21 2.86 14.89
N LEU A 818 -34.95 3.68 15.68
CA LEU A 818 -35.36 3.33 17.04
C LEU A 818 -36.84 3.59 17.26
N ASP A 819 -37.61 2.57 17.72
CA ASP A 819 -38.97 2.70 18.23
C ASP A 819 -38.93 3.03 19.72
N VAL A 820 -39.05 4.32 20.05
CA VAL A 820 -38.97 4.82 21.43
C VAL A 820 -40.28 5.42 21.95
N LEU A 821 -41.28 5.60 21.07
CA LEU A 821 -42.60 6.16 21.47
C LEU A 821 -43.60 5.04 21.78
N PRO A 822 -44.25 5.03 22.91
CA PRO A 822 -45.22 3.97 23.26
C PRO A 822 -46.46 4.05 22.35
N GLY A 823 -46.88 2.92 21.79
CA GLY A 823 -48.15 2.74 21.10
C GLY A 823 -48.08 2.39 19.62
N LYS A 824 -46.95 2.25 19.01
CA LYS A 824 -46.79 1.48 17.76
C LYS A 824 -46.58 0.00 18.08
N ALA A 825 -47.32 -0.88 17.41
CA ALA A 825 -46.86 -2.26 17.33
C ALA A 825 -45.56 -2.29 16.53
N PRO A 826 -44.56 -3.10 16.92
CA PRO A 826 -43.33 -3.19 16.13
C PRO A 826 -43.69 -3.54 14.68
N ASP A 827 -43.30 -2.69 13.73
CA ASP A 827 -43.31 -3.04 12.32
C ASP A 827 -42.17 -4.05 12.07
N HIS A 828 -42.42 -5.29 12.45
CA HIS A 828 -41.52 -6.41 12.13
C HIS A 828 -41.70 -6.83 10.66
N ALA A 829 -41.22 -6.05 9.75
CA ALA A 829 -41.23 -6.36 8.33
C ALA A 829 -39.82 -6.22 7.74
N TRP A 830 -38.92 -7.03 8.24
CA TRP A 830 -37.68 -7.37 7.47
C TRP A 830 -37.43 -8.86 7.61
N GLU A 831 -38.03 -9.67 6.77
CA GLU A 831 -37.46 -10.96 6.38
C GLU A 831 -36.38 -10.65 5.34
N LYS A 832 -35.16 -11.18 5.55
CA LYS A 832 -34.09 -11.15 4.57
C LYS A 832 -34.62 -11.54 3.20
N GLY A 833 -34.68 -10.56 2.30
CA GLY A 833 -34.90 -10.81 0.89
C GLY A 833 -33.63 -11.46 0.32
N GLY A 834 -33.55 -12.78 0.38
CA GLY A 834 -32.54 -13.52 -0.34
C GLY A 834 -32.65 -13.20 -1.82
N LYS A 835 -31.69 -12.48 -2.40
CA LYS A 835 -31.42 -12.50 -3.82
C LYS A 835 -30.89 -13.88 -4.17
N GLY A 836 -31.66 -14.67 -4.95
CA GLY A 836 -31.29 -15.97 -5.49
C GLY A 836 -30.40 -15.87 -6.72
#